data_ef8d3db44aaa2e2b2da930fef3dfa88a
#
_entry.id   ef8d3db44aaa2e2b2da930fef3dfa88a
#
_cell.length_a   1.000
_cell.length_b   1.000
_cell.length_c   1.000
_cell.angle_alpha   90.00
_cell.angle_beta   90.00
_cell.angle_gamma   90.00
#
_symmetry.space_group_name_H-M   'P 1'
#
loop_
_entity.id
_entity.type
_entity.pdbx_description
1 polymer ?
#
loop_
_entity_poly.entity_id
_entity_poly.type
_entity_poly.pdbx_seq_one_letter_code
_entity_poly.pdbx_strand_id
1 'polypeptide(L)'
;MATLRFEVIGEAFKKRPLEVVAPAERPSDYFAVNVFNKEKMSRYLSTEVYNKMVDVIDHGAPMERSIANQVAEGMKRWAMELGATHYTHWFHPLTDTTAEKHDAFVEHDGRGGMIEVFDGKLLVQQEGDASSFPNGGIRATFEARGYSAWDPTSPAFVMDDTLCIPTVFLSYTGEALDYKAPLLKALHAVDKAATEVCHYFDPEVKRVTSFLGWEQEYFLVDEGLYAARPDLLMSGRTLMGHGSAKDQQLEDHYFGAIPERVAAFMKELEIEALKLGIPAKTRHNEAAPNQFELAPIYEETNIACDHNMLVMILMKKIARKHGFRCLLHEKPFAGINGSGKHNNWSLGSDRGHRLMSPGKTTEDNLMFITFVVNTLAAVYRHNGLLKASIMSATNTHRLGGHEAPPAIISTFLGQQLTELFDALENSSSEELFKIAGKTGKKILEMPQIPELLIDNTDRNRTSPFAFTGNRFEFRAVGSEANCACAMIALNGAVAEQLVEFKKHVDALIEGGMDKREALIKEIQKLITYCKPIRFDGNGYSDEWKAEAARRGLDCVTSAPDIFKAYANDTSVQMFESLSIMSRAELEARNEIKWEIYTKKIQIEARIFGDMAINHIIPVATKYQSQLVDNVYKMKEILGAEGEALSASNINLIRRIAGLVQKIESGVAEMIACRKVANRLEGGLYEKAVAYHDTVAPKLEELRSYIDDLEEVVDDSLWPLPKYRELLFIR
;
A
#
# COMPACT_ATOMS: atom_id res chain seq x y z
N MET A 1 10.90 -19.83 -29.23
CA MET A 1 10.17 -19.03 -28.22
C MET A 1 8.76 -19.56 -27.97
N ALA A 2 7.98 -19.93 -28.99
CA ALA A 2 6.71 -20.66 -28.76
C ALA A 2 6.92 -21.94 -27.95
N THR A 3 8.04 -22.60 -28.13
CA THR A 3 8.45 -23.77 -27.38
C THR A 3 8.58 -23.47 -25.87
N LEU A 4 9.19 -22.34 -25.48
CA LEU A 4 9.35 -21.98 -24.09
C LEU A 4 8.00 -21.82 -23.37
N ARG A 5 7.02 -21.15 -24.00
CA ARG A 5 5.66 -21.01 -23.43
C ARG A 5 5.04 -22.36 -23.08
N PHE A 6 5.06 -23.32 -23.99
CA PHE A 6 4.45 -24.64 -23.75
C PHE A 6 5.28 -25.51 -22.80
N GLU A 7 6.59 -25.35 -22.78
CA GLU A 7 7.44 -25.99 -21.78
C GLU A 7 7.10 -25.54 -20.36
N VAL A 8 7.03 -24.24 -20.12
CA VAL A 8 6.71 -23.70 -18.77
C VAL A 8 5.28 -24.03 -18.35
N ILE A 9 4.31 -24.07 -19.27
CA ILE A 9 2.95 -24.54 -19.00
C ILE A 9 2.98 -26.00 -18.53
N GLY A 10 3.68 -26.87 -19.28
CA GLY A 10 3.81 -28.28 -18.94
C GLY A 10 4.48 -28.52 -17.59
N GLU A 11 5.48 -27.71 -17.24
CA GLU A 11 6.14 -27.79 -15.94
C GLU A 11 5.24 -27.26 -14.82
N ALA A 12 4.49 -26.17 -15.02
CA ALA A 12 3.58 -25.63 -14.04
C ALA A 12 2.50 -26.66 -13.63
N PHE A 13 1.93 -27.40 -14.57
CA PHE A 13 0.95 -28.48 -14.28
C PHE A 13 1.51 -29.66 -13.48
N LYS A 14 2.82 -29.87 -13.49
CA LYS A 14 3.46 -30.96 -12.73
C LYS A 14 3.73 -30.58 -11.27
N LYS A 15 3.77 -29.29 -10.95
CA LYS A 15 4.07 -28.82 -9.60
C LYS A 15 3.01 -29.30 -8.60
N ARG A 16 3.45 -29.65 -7.41
CA ARG A 16 2.61 -30.10 -6.30
C ARG A 16 2.84 -29.19 -5.10
N PRO A 17 1.87 -29.08 -4.19
CA PRO A 17 2.06 -28.33 -2.96
C PRO A 17 3.25 -28.87 -2.16
N LEU A 18 4.05 -27.99 -1.59
CA LEU A 18 5.09 -28.37 -0.63
C LEU A 18 4.44 -28.75 0.71
N GLU A 19 5.00 -29.72 1.37
CA GLU A 19 4.63 -30.02 2.74
C GLU A 19 5.14 -28.92 3.67
N VAL A 20 4.24 -28.33 4.45
CA VAL A 20 4.56 -27.28 5.43
C VAL A 20 4.19 -27.77 6.81
N VAL A 21 5.20 -27.88 7.69
CA VAL A 21 5.05 -28.32 9.06
C VAL A 21 5.18 -27.12 10.00
N ALA A 22 4.18 -26.91 10.86
CA ALA A 22 4.26 -25.88 11.89
C ALA A 22 5.27 -26.27 12.99
N PRO A 23 5.97 -25.30 13.60
CA PRO A 23 6.94 -25.59 14.67
C PRO A 23 6.33 -26.19 15.94
N ALA A 24 5.04 -25.93 16.20
CA ALA A 24 4.27 -26.47 17.30
C ALA A 24 2.78 -26.60 16.92
N GLU A 25 1.99 -27.28 17.76
CA GLU A 25 0.56 -27.48 17.50
C GLU A 25 -0.25 -26.18 17.57
N ARG A 26 0.11 -25.26 18.47
CA ARG A 26 -0.62 -24.01 18.66
C ARG A 26 0.21 -22.83 18.14
N PRO A 27 -0.40 -21.94 17.35
CA PRO A 27 0.26 -20.72 16.88
C PRO A 27 0.83 -19.84 18.00
N SER A 28 0.17 -19.80 19.17
CA SER A 28 0.65 -19.08 20.35
C SER A 28 1.99 -19.57 20.88
N ASP A 29 2.36 -20.83 20.62
CA ASP A 29 3.58 -21.42 21.15
C ASP A 29 4.84 -20.99 20.38
N TYR A 30 4.65 -20.47 19.15
CA TYR A 30 5.74 -19.93 18.32
C TYR A 30 5.55 -18.47 17.90
N PHE A 31 4.54 -17.78 18.47
CA PHE A 31 4.34 -16.34 18.23
C PHE A 31 5.50 -15.52 18.79
N ALA A 32 6.07 -14.62 17.97
CA ALA A 32 7.15 -13.72 18.33
C ALA A 32 8.43 -14.39 18.89
N VAL A 33 8.68 -15.67 18.52
CA VAL A 33 9.92 -16.35 18.97
C VAL A 33 11.18 -15.69 18.46
N ASN A 34 11.10 -15.05 17.29
CA ASN A 34 12.20 -14.32 16.65
C ASN A 34 12.17 -12.81 16.93
N VAL A 35 11.48 -12.35 17.97
CA VAL A 35 11.33 -10.92 18.31
C VAL A 35 11.88 -10.65 19.70
N PHE A 36 12.72 -9.62 19.84
CA PHE A 36 13.23 -9.13 21.13
C PHE A 36 12.17 -8.28 21.82
N ASN A 37 11.06 -8.90 22.18
CA ASN A 37 9.93 -8.28 22.87
C ASN A 37 10.19 -8.14 24.37
N LYS A 38 9.22 -7.57 25.11
CA LYS A 38 9.33 -7.37 26.57
C LYS A 38 9.61 -8.66 27.35
N GLU A 39 9.08 -9.80 26.90
CA GLU A 39 9.37 -11.08 27.53
C GLU A 39 10.86 -11.45 27.39
N LYS A 40 11.44 -11.29 26.20
CA LYS A 40 12.86 -11.52 25.97
C LYS A 40 13.71 -10.47 26.71
N MET A 41 13.31 -9.19 26.65
CA MET A 41 13.98 -8.13 27.42
C MET A 41 14.07 -8.47 28.89
N SER A 42 13.01 -8.99 29.52
CA SER A 42 13.01 -9.36 30.94
C SER A 42 13.97 -10.50 31.30
N ARG A 43 14.31 -11.36 30.30
CA ARG A 43 15.23 -12.49 30.50
C ARG A 43 16.69 -12.14 30.25
N TYR A 44 16.95 -11.19 29.34
CA TYR A 44 18.30 -10.88 28.86
C TYR A 44 18.85 -9.56 29.41
N LEU A 45 18.00 -8.71 30.02
CA LEU A 45 18.38 -7.44 30.62
C LEU A 45 18.28 -7.51 32.16
N SER A 46 19.05 -6.66 32.84
CA SER A 46 18.82 -6.44 34.28
C SER A 46 17.46 -5.80 34.53
N THR A 47 16.89 -6.01 35.72
CA THR A 47 15.58 -5.44 36.09
C THR A 47 15.55 -3.93 35.93
N GLU A 48 16.62 -3.23 36.27
CA GLU A 48 16.73 -1.76 36.12
C GLU A 48 16.64 -1.36 34.64
N VAL A 49 17.44 -1.97 33.76
CA VAL A 49 17.45 -1.67 32.34
C VAL A 49 16.14 -2.05 31.68
N TYR A 50 15.56 -3.19 32.07
CA TYR A 50 14.24 -3.61 31.60
C TYR A 50 13.15 -2.57 31.92
N ASN A 51 13.10 -2.07 33.17
CA ASN A 51 12.11 -1.07 33.57
C ASN A 51 12.28 0.24 32.77
N LYS A 52 13.52 0.70 32.57
CA LYS A 52 13.79 1.88 31.73
C LYS A 52 13.34 1.66 30.28
N MET A 53 13.57 0.47 29.70
CA MET A 53 13.08 0.14 28.36
C MET A 53 11.55 0.13 28.28
N VAL A 54 10.87 -0.40 29.29
CA VAL A 54 9.40 -0.37 29.36
C VAL A 54 8.89 1.08 29.43
N ASP A 55 9.53 1.95 30.20
CA ASP A 55 9.16 3.37 30.28
C ASP A 55 9.33 4.07 28.93
N VAL A 56 10.39 3.77 28.18
CA VAL A 56 10.59 4.29 26.81
C VAL A 56 9.47 3.81 25.88
N ILE A 57 9.17 2.51 25.89
CA ILE A 57 8.21 1.89 24.96
C ILE A 57 6.77 2.30 25.29
N ASP A 58 6.37 2.23 26.56
CA ASP A 58 4.98 2.39 26.97
C ASP A 58 4.61 3.85 27.28
N HIS A 59 5.56 4.62 27.83
CA HIS A 59 5.30 5.97 28.32
C HIS A 59 6.00 7.06 27.52
N GLY A 60 6.79 6.68 26.49
CA GLY A 60 7.52 7.66 25.67
C GLY A 60 8.64 8.39 26.40
N ALA A 61 9.21 7.79 27.46
CA ALA A 61 10.35 8.37 28.17
C ALA A 61 11.56 8.50 27.24
N PRO A 62 12.44 9.50 27.45
CA PRO A 62 13.65 9.65 26.67
C PRO A 62 14.58 8.43 26.83
N MET A 63 15.13 7.93 25.72
CA MET A 63 16.12 6.86 25.75
C MET A 63 17.48 7.35 26.28
N GLU A 64 17.96 6.75 27.37
CA GLU A 64 19.26 7.05 27.95
C GLU A 64 20.38 6.27 27.24
N ARG A 65 21.37 6.96 26.68
CA ARG A 65 22.56 6.30 26.07
C ARG A 65 23.34 5.43 27.07
N SER A 66 23.24 5.72 28.37
CA SER A 66 23.92 4.97 29.44
C SER A 66 23.56 3.49 29.50
N ILE A 67 22.31 3.12 29.12
CA ILE A 67 21.85 1.72 29.13
C ILE A 67 22.04 1.00 27.79
N ALA A 68 22.42 1.72 26.74
CA ALA A 68 22.52 1.17 25.38
C ALA A 68 23.48 -0.03 25.27
N ASN A 69 24.61 0.00 25.97
CA ASN A 69 25.55 -1.12 26.01
C ASN A 69 24.94 -2.39 26.60
N GLN A 70 24.16 -2.26 27.67
CA GLN A 70 23.50 -3.41 28.31
C GLN A 70 22.40 -3.98 27.43
N VAL A 71 21.63 -3.10 26.75
CA VAL A 71 20.61 -3.52 25.78
C VAL A 71 21.23 -4.23 24.59
N ALA A 72 22.30 -3.67 24.02
CA ALA A 72 23.03 -4.26 22.89
C ALA A 72 23.59 -5.65 23.24
N GLU A 73 24.23 -5.80 24.39
CA GLU A 73 24.75 -7.10 24.84
C GLU A 73 23.63 -8.12 25.04
N GLY A 74 22.50 -7.71 25.62
CA GLY A 74 21.34 -8.56 25.78
C GLY A 74 20.74 -9.00 24.44
N MET A 75 20.61 -8.08 23.48
CA MET A 75 20.14 -8.38 22.12
C MET A 75 21.08 -9.33 21.40
N LYS A 76 22.39 -9.06 21.42
CA LYS A 76 23.40 -9.91 20.78
C LYS A 76 23.32 -11.35 21.31
N ARG A 77 23.34 -11.51 22.65
CA ARG A 77 23.27 -12.83 23.26
C ARG A 77 22.01 -13.59 22.85
N TRP A 78 20.86 -12.95 22.90
CA TRP A 78 19.61 -13.53 22.44
C TRP A 78 19.63 -13.89 20.95
N ALA A 79 20.12 -12.99 20.09
CA ALA A 79 20.16 -13.23 18.65
C ALA A 79 21.12 -14.37 18.28
N MET A 80 22.28 -14.44 18.94
CA MET A 80 23.26 -15.53 18.74
C MET A 80 22.69 -16.89 19.19
N GLU A 81 21.88 -16.95 20.24
CA GLU A 81 21.18 -18.18 20.64
C GLU A 81 20.17 -18.66 19.57
N LEU A 82 19.66 -17.75 18.73
CA LEU A 82 18.85 -18.06 17.55
C LEU A 82 19.69 -18.33 16.28
N GLY A 83 21.02 -18.30 16.38
CA GLY A 83 21.94 -18.55 15.26
C GLY A 83 22.32 -17.33 14.44
N ALA A 84 22.01 -16.12 14.89
CA ALA A 84 22.43 -14.91 14.20
C ALA A 84 23.94 -14.73 14.27
N THR A 85 24.53 -14.38 13.13
CA THR A 85 25.98 -14.10 12.96
C THR A 85 26.22 -12.66 12.51
N HIS A 86 25.16 -11.99 12.05
CA HIS A 86 25.17 -10.63 11.53
C HIS A 86 24.14 -9.77 12.25
N TYR A 87 24.29 -8.46 12.11
CA TYR A 87 23.29 -7.47 12.47
C TYR A 87 23.13 -6.43 11.38
N THR A 88 21.96 -5.77 11.33
CA THR A 88 21.70 -4.69 10.39
C THR A 88 20.79 -3.64 11.02
N HIS A 89 21.02 -2.36 10.68
CA HIS A 89 20.00 -1.33 10.83
C HIS A 89 19.01 -1.45 9.68
N TRP A 90 17.77 -1.75 10.02
CA TRP A 90 16.68 -1.99 9.08
C TRP A 90 15.75 -0.78 9.04
N PHE A 91 15.48 -0.21 7.86
CA PHE A 91 14.69 1.00 7.70
C PHE A 91 13.90 1.04 6.38
N HIS A 92 13.03 2.07 6.22
CA HIS A 92 12.12 2.26 5.09
C HIS A 92 12.55 3.46 4.24
N PRO A 93 13.46 3.33 3.28
CA PRO A 93 13.85 4.43 2.39
C PRO A 93 12.69 4.87 1.49
N LEU A 94 12.83 6.02 0.83
CA LEU A 94 11.81 6.60 -0.05
C LEU A 94 11.67 5.86 -1.41
N THR A 95 12.01 4.57 -1.45
CA THR A 95 11.90 3.67 -2.61
C THR A 95 10.76 2.67 -2.50
N ASP A 96 9.93 2.76 -1.46
CA ASP A 96 8.85 1.81 -1.13
C ASP A 96 9.33 0.36 -0.91
N THR A 97 10.59 0.19 -0.57
CA THR A 97 11.20 -1.08 -0.17
C THR A 97 11.80 -0.95 1.23
N THR A 98 12.50 -1.96 1.70
CA THR A 98 13.31 -1.88 2.91
C THR A 98 14.79 -1.79 2.55
N ALA A 99 15.60 -1.25 3.46
CA ALA A 99 17.05 -1.16 3.31
C ALA A 99 17.73 -1.77 4.51
N GLU A 100 18.83 -2.47 4.24
CA GLU A 100 19.63 -3.18 5.22
C GLU A 100 21.09 -3.28 4.73
N LYS A 101 22.03 -3.25 5.66
CA LYS A 101 23.46 -3.49 5.43
C LYS A 101 23.96 -4.43 6.51
N HIS A 102 24.25 -5.67 6.15
CA HIS A 102 24.63 -6.71 7.09
C HIS A 102 26.10 -6.58 7.49
N ASP A 103 26.35 -6.32 8.76
CA ASP A 103 27.68 -6.34 9.36
C ASP A 103 27.78 -7.57 10.27
N ALA A 104 28.89 -8.33 10.17
CA ALA A 104 29.12 -9.46 11.06
C ALA A 104 29.46 -8.99 12.49
N PHE A 105 29.08 -9.79 13.48
CA PHE A 105 29.42 -9.47 14.88
C PHE A 105 30.91 -9.51 15.19
N VAL A 106 31.77 -9.86 14.24
CA VAL A 106 33.19 -10.17 14.51
C VAL A 106 34.08 -8.93 14.51
N GLU A 107 34.97 -8.87 15.51
CA GLU A 107 36.09 -7.93 15.60
C GLU A 107 37.40 -8.65 16.01
N HIS A 108 38.54 -8.03 15.77
CA HIS A 108 39.80 -8.56 16.19
C HIS A 108 39.96 -8.54 17.73
N ASP A 109 40.40 -9.63 18.32
CA ASP A 109 40.70 -9.72 19.76
C ASP A 109 42.08 -9.08 20.16
N GLY A 110 42.77 -8.53 19.17
CA GLY A 110 44.13 -7.98 19.35
C GLY A 110 45.24 -9.01 19.56
N ARG A 111 44.93 -10.32 19.51
CA ARG A 111 45.88 -11.43 19.76
C ARG A 111 45.96 -12.40 18.57
N GLY A 112 45.37 -12.03 17.45
CA GLY A 112 45.31 -12.84 16.23
C GLY A 112 44.07 -13.73 16.09
N GLY A 113 43.10 -13.59 17.00
CA GLY A 113 41.78 -14.21 16.96
C GLY A 113 40.66 -13.19 16.69
N MET A 114 39.43 -13.66 16.77
CA MET A 114 38.20 -12.87 16.60
C MET A 114 37.32 -13.04 17.82
N ILE A 115 36.54 -12.00 18.11
CA ILE A 115 35.51 -11.99 19.15
C ILE A 115 34.21 -11.41 18.56
N GLU A 116 33.09 -11.80 19.13
CA GLU A 116 31.76 -11.26 18.76
C GLU A 116 31.49 -9.99 19.57
N VAL A 117 31.40 -8.86 18.85
CA VAL A 117 31.15 -7.54 19.43
C VAL A 117 29.87 -6.93 18.85
N PHE A 118 29.01 -6.44 19.73
CA PHE A 118 27.90 -5.58 19.41
C PHE A 118 27.62 -4.69 20.61
N ASP A 119 28.00 -3.44 20.54
CA ASP A 119 27.91 -2.49 21.64
C ASP A 119 26.80 -1.45 21.44
N GLY A 120 26.57 -0.63 22.45
CA GLY A 120 25.53 0.40 22.42
C GLY A 120 25.75 1.47 21.35
N LYS A 121 27.01 1.69 20.89
CA LYS A 121 27.29 2.61 19.79
C LYS A 121 26.75 2.04 18.49
N LEU A 122 27.00 0.75 18.22
CA LEU A 122 26.51 0.04 17.06
C LEU A 122 24.98 -0.11 17.04
N LEU A 123 24.38 -0.26 18.23
CA LEU A 123 22.92 -0.30 18.40
C LEU A 123 22.26 1.05 18.11
N VAL A 124 22.75 2.13 18.72
CA VAL A 124 22.05 3.43 18.75
C VAL A 124 22.18 4.17 17.43
N GLN A 125 23.34 4.11 16.78
CA GLN A 125 23.61 4.92 15.60
C GLN A 125 24.65 4.25 14.70
N GLN A 126 24.39 4.24 13.40
CA GLN A 126 25.39 3.87 12.40
C GLN A 126 25.48 4.95 11.32
N GLU A 127 26.62 5.00 10.66
CA GLU A 127 26.87 5.83 9.50
C GLU A 127 26.63 5.03 8.24
N GLY A 128 25.79 5.53 7.34
CA GLY A 128 25.49 4.94 6.04
C GLY A 128 25.81 5.90 4.90
N ASP A 129 25.92 5.35 3.69
CA ASP A 129 26.05 6.12 2.46
C ASP A 129 24.65 6.57 2.01
N ALA A 130 24.35 7.86 2.21
CA ALA A 130 23.06 8.45 1.82
C ALA A 130 23.00 8.80 0.32
N SER A 131 24.12 8.79 -0.42
CA SER A 131 24.16 9.19 -1.84
C SER A 131 23.47 8.17 -2.76
N SER A 132 23.35 6.91 -2.34
CA SER A 132 22.65 5.86 -3.08
C SER A 132 21.12 5.88 -2.92
N PHE A 133 20.60 6.66 -1.95
CA PHE A 133 19.17 6.82 -1.74
C PHE A 133 18.61 8.06 -2.43
N PRO A 134 17.36 8.00 -2.93
CA PRO A 134 16.66 9.18 -3.44
C PRO A 134 16.57 10.24 -2.34
N ASN A 135 16.98 11.46 -2.65
CA ASN A 135 16.99 12.56 -1.68
C ASN A 135 16.33 13.85 -2.22
N GLY A 136 15.83 13.85 -3.46
CA GLY A 136 15.09 14.97 -4.05
C GLY A 136 15.88 16.29 -4.10
N GLY A 137 17.21 16.23 -4.21
CA GLY A 137 18.05 17.42 -4.29
C GLY A 137 18.40 18.05 -2.94
N ILE A 138 17.97 17.49 -1.80
CA ILE A 138 18.39 17.95 -0.46
C ILE A 138 19.93 17.89 -0.33
N ARG A 139 20.54 16.86 -0.92
CA ARG A 139 21.97 16.65 -0.87
C ARG A 139 22.54 16.44 -2.27
N ALA A 140 23.73 16.99 -2.51
CA ALA A 140 24.49 16.71 -3.71
C ALA A 140 25.12 15.30 -3.63
N THR A 141 25.33 14.66 -4.78
CA THR A 141 25.86 13.27 -4.84
C THR A 141 27.19 13.07 -4.11
N PHE A 142 28.03 14.10 -3.99
CA PHE A 142 29.29 14.04 -3.26
C PHE A 142 29.13 14.15 -1.73
N GLU A 143 27.96 14.46 -1.23
CA GLU A 143 27.62 14.57 0.21
C GLU A 143 27.02 13.25 0.69
N ALA A 144 27.83 12.23 0.82
CA ALA A 144 27.40 10.85 0.96
C ALA A 144 27.02 10.43 2.39
N ARG A 145 27.42 11.18 3.44
CA ARG A 145 27.19 10.76 4.81
C ARG A 145 25.75 10.90 5.25
N GLY A 146 25.18 9.82 5.80
CA GLY A 146 23.89 9.80 6.49
C GLY A 146 23.98 8.99 7.77
N TYR A 147 22.93 9.01 8.58
CA TYR A 147 22.86 8.32 9.85
C TYR A 147 21.58 7.50 9.95
N SER A 148 21.72 6.24 10.36
CA SER A 148 20.62 5.46 10.91
C SER A 148 20.59 5.62 12.43
N ALA A 149 19.41 5.73 13.02
CA ALA A 149 19.24 5.83 14.46
C ALA A 149 18.16 4.84 14.94
N TRP A 150 18.48 4.09 16.00
CA TRP A 150 17.61 3.08 16.56
C TRP A 150 16.27 3.66 17.01
N ASP A 151 15.16 2.99 16.65
CA ASP A 151 13.84 3.21 17.19
C ASP A 151 13.54 2.17 18.28
N PRO A 152 13.65 2.52 19.57
CA PRO A 152 13.38 1.58 20.66
C PRO A 152 11.90 1.20 20.80
N THR A 153 10.98 1.93 20.17
CA THR A 153 9.54 1.64 20.21
C THR A 153 9.13 0.52 19.27
N SER A 154 10.00 0.14 18.34
CA SER A 154 9.83 -1.00 17.43
C SER A 154 10.79 -2.13 17.84
N PRO A 155 10.31 -3.35 18.12
CA PRO A 155 11.16 -4.41 18.62
C PRO A 155 12.12 -4.91 17.55
N ALA A 156 13.39 -5.16 17.93
CA ALA A 156 14.35 -5.85 17.07
C ALA A 156 13.92 -7.31 16.86
N PHE A 157 14.31 -7.89 15.71
CA PHE A 157 13.93 -9.25 15.33
C PHE A 157 15.09 -9.97 14.64
N VAL A 158 15.02 -11.30 14.60
CA VAL A 158 15.97 -12.13 13.84
C VAL A 158 15.28 -12.69 12.61
N MET A 159 15.84 -12.41 11.46
CA MET A 159 15.41 -12.95 10.17
C MET A 159 16.62 -13.64 9.51
N ASP A 160 16.45 -14.89 9.16
CA ASP A 160 17.55 -15.77 8.73
C ASP A 160 18.66 -15.84 9.78
N ASP A 161 19.87 -15.37 9.47
CA ASP A 161 21.04 -15.34 10.36
C ASP A 161 21.39 -13.92 10.85
N THR A 162 20.43 -12.98 10.77
CA THR A 162 20.70 -11.55 10.98
C THR A 162 19.77 -10.95 12.04
N LEU A 163 20.36 -10.26 13.02
CA LEU A 163 19.66 -9.38 13.94
C LEU A 163 19.28 -8.08 13.22
N CYS A 164 18.00 -7.86 12.96
CA CYS A 164 17.46 -6.67 12.33
C CYS A 164 16.98 -5.68 13.41
N ILE A 165 17.47 -4.44 13.33
CA ILE A 165 17.18 -3.38 14.30
C ILE A 165 16.41 -2.30 13.58
N PRO A 166 15.11 -2.08 13.90
CA PRO A 166 14.33 -1.00 13.31
C PRO A 166 14.94 0.38 13.59
N THR A 167 15.12 1.18 12.54
CA THR A 167 15.77 2.48 12.62
C THR A 167 15.07 3.52 11.75
N VAL A 168 15.33 4.79 12.05
CA VAL A 168 15.12 5.91 11.14
C VAL A 168 16.40 6.16 10.34
N PHE A 169 16.29 6.79 9.17
CA PHE A 169 17.45 7.17 8.35
C PHE A 169 17.41 8.65 8.02
N LEU A 170 18.47 9.36 8.39
CA LEU A 170 18.59 10.82 8.28
C LEU A 170 19.78 11.20 7.42
N SER A 171 19.69 12.35 6.74
CA SER A 171 20.84 12.97 6.10
C SER A 171 21.86 13.47 7.15
N TYR A 172 23.04 13.86 6.70
CA TYR A 172 24.06 14.48 7.57
C TYR A 172 23.55 15.74 8.29
N THR A 173 22.66 16.49 7.66
CA THR A 173 22.05 17.73 8.16
C THR A 173 20.76 17.52 8.94
N GLY A 174 20.26 16.27 9.01
CA GLY A 174 19.15 15.87 9.87
C GLY A 174 17.81 15.70 9.18
N GLU A 175 17.71 15.92 7.86
CA GLU A 175 16.48 15.69 7.12
C GLU A 175 16.17 14.20 7.01
N ALA A 176 14.91 13.82 7.14
CA ALA A 176 14.45 12.45 7.02
C ALA A 176 14.51 11.97 5.55
N LEU A 177 15.29 10.92 5.32
CA LEU A 177 15.41 10.21 4.03
C LEU A 177 14.65 8.90 4.02
N ASP A 178 13.72 8.72 4.95
CA ASP A 178 12.88 7.54 5.13
C ASP A 178 11.41 7.91 5.37
N TYR A 179 10.56 6.91 5.54
CA TYR A 179 9.16 7.10 5.93
C TYR A 179 8.95 7.04 7.45
N LYS A 180 9.82 6.37 8.19
CA LYS A 180 9.62 6.10 9.62
C LYS A 180 9.79 7.35 10.49
N ALA A 181 10.79 8.19 10.23
CA ALA A 181 11.00 9.40 11.01
C ALA A 181 9.80 10.37 10.96
N PRO A 182 9.25 10.73 9.76
CA PRO A 182 8.03 11.53 9.71
C PRO A 182 6.80 10.81 10.31
N LEU A 183 6.71 9.48 10.19
CA LEU A 183 5.63 8.70 10.78
C LEU A 183 5.62 8.85 12.31
N LEU A 184 6.75 8.62 12.95
CA LEU A 184 6.88 8.77 14.42
C LEU A 184 6.53 10.18 14.89
N LYS A 185 6.95 11.22 14.15
CA LYS A 185 6.59 12.61 14.43
C LYS A 185 5.09 12.87 14.28
N ALA A 186 4.45 12.31 13.23
CA ALA A 186 3.00 12.44 13.01
C ALA A 186 2.19 11.72 14.09
N LEU A 187 2.65 10.54 14.54
CA LEU A 187 2.04 9.79 15.63
C LEU A 187 2.16 10.54 16.96
N HIS A 188 3.30 11.15 17.24
CA HIS A 188 3.46 11.99 18.41
C HIS A 188 2.55 13.24 18.38
N ALA A 189 2.41 13.87 17.20
CA ALA A 189 1.55 15.03 17.04
C ALA A 189 0.08 14.69 17.29
N VAL A 190 -0.42 13.58 16.73
CA VAL A 190 -1.82 13.15 16.92
C VAL A 190 -2.08 12.67 18.35
N ASP A 191 -1.13 11.97 18.97
CA ASP A 191 -1.20 11.60 20.39
C ASP A 191 -1.42 12.83 21.28
N LYS A 192 -0.54 13.82 21.15
CA LYS A 192 -0.62 15.07 21.92
C LYS A 192 -1.96 15.79 21.71
N ALA A 193 -2.32 16.04 20.44
CA ALA A 193 -3.54 16.78 20.10
C ALA A 193 -4.82 16.04 20.57
N ALA A 194 -4.87 14.72 20.38
CA ALA A 194 -6.01 13.91 20.77
C ALA A 194 -6.14 13.77 22.29
N THR A 195 -5.02 13.62 23.01
CA THR A 195 -5.00 13.60 24.47
C THR A 195 -5.57 14.89 25.06
N GLU A 196 -5.16 16.05 24.55
CA GLU A 196 -5.67 17.34 24.98
C GLU A 196 -7.19 17.50 24.72
N VAL A 197 -7.72 16.96 23.62
CA VAL A 197 -9.17 16.94 23.36
C VAL A 197 -9.89 15.94 24.26
N CYS A 198 -9.30 14.78 24.54
CA CYS A 198 -9.87 13.82 25.50
C CYS A 198 -10.07 14.44 26.89
N HIS A 199 -9.26 15.40 27.32
CA HIS A 199 -9.40 16.06 28.63
C HIS A 199 -10.72 16.82 28.81
N TYR A 200 -11.45 17.12 27.74
CA TYR A 200 -12.83 17.62 27.90
C TYR A 200 -13.78 16.56 28.50
N PHE A 201 -13.46 15.28 28.36
CA PHE A 201 -14.29 14.13 28.73
C PHE A 201 -13.69 13.35 29.90
N ASP A 202 -12.40 13.04 29.82
CA ASP A 202 -11.65 12.31 30.86
C ASP A 202 -10.28 12.95 31.03
N PRO A 203 -10.07 13.76 32.13
CA PRO A 203 -8.80 14.43 32.36
C PRO A 203 -7.65 13.49 32.78
N GLU A 204 -7.94 12.22 33.07
CA GLU A 204 -6.95 11.21 33.45
C GLU A 204 -6.28 10.53 32.23
N VAL A 205 -6.75 10.79 31.02
CA VAL A 205 -6.11 10.29 29.78
C VAL A 205 -4.72 10.91 29.67
N LYS A 206 -3.70 10.08 29.52
CA LYS A 206 -2.30 10.50 29.37
C LYS A 206 -1.76 10.28 27.95
N ARG A 207 -2.37 9.36 27.19
CA ARG A 207 -1.92 8.98 25.86
C ARG A 207 -3.09 8.55 24.98
N VAL A 208 -3.02 8.94 23.71
CA VAL A 208 -3.90 8.43 22.65
C VAL A 208 -3.04 7.76 21.57
N THR A 209 -3.29 6.50 21.32
CA THR A 209 -2.57 5.69 20.34
C THR A 209 -3.34 5.65 19.03
N SER A 210 -2.63 5.87 17.93
CA SER A 210 -3.11 5.59 16.57
C SER A 210 -2.91 4.11 16.25
N PHE A 211 -3.97 3.45 15.79
CA PHE A 211 -3.97 2.03 15.40
C PHE A 211 -4.17 1.87 13.90
N LEU A 212 -3.53 0.85 13.36
CA LEU A 212 -3.62 0.47 11.96
C LEU A 212 -3.80 -1.05 11.81
N GLY A 213 -4.80 -1.45 11.04
CA GLY A 213 -4.94 -2.81 10.52
C GLY A 213 -4.90 -2.73 9.01
N TRP A 214 -3.84 -3.23 8.40
CA TRP A 214 -3.71 -3.26 6.94
C TRP A 214 -4.30 -4.55 6.36
N GLU A 215 -4.83 -4.47 5.14
CA GLU A 215 -5.30 -5.61 4.35
C GLU A 215 -4.44 -5.69 3.11
N GLN A 216 -3.55 -6.68 3.02
CA GLN A 216 -2.60 -6.82 1.91
C GLN A 216 -3.15 -7.74 0.85
N GLU A 217 -3.64 -7.17 -0.24
CA GLU A 217 -3.98 -7.91 -1.45
C GLU A 217 -2.73 -8.16 -2.31
N TYR A 218 -2.72 -9.26 -3.04
CA TYR A 218 -1.61 -9.66 -3.90
C TYR A 218 -2.03 -10.70 -4.94
N PHE A 219 -1.26 -10.80 -6.04
CA PHE A 219 -1.41 -11.88 -7.01
C PHE A 219 -0.26 -12.89 -6.88
N LEU A 220 -0.57 -14.15 -7.17
CA LEU A 220 0.44 -15.19 -7.36
C LEU A 220 0.45 -15.65 -8.81
N VAL A 221 1.63 -15.80 -9.39
CA VAL A 221 1.85 -16.33 -10.73
C VAL A 221 2.88 -17.44 -10.64
N ASP A 222 2.70 -18.54 -11.39
CA ASP A 222 3.72 -19.58 -11.47
C ASP A 222 5.06 -19.01 -11.94
N GLU A 223 6.16 -19.37 -11.28
CA GLU A 223 7.48 -18.79 -11.52
C GLU A 223 7.95 -18.98 -12.97
N GLY A 224 7.63 -20.13 -13.57
CA GLY A 224 7.98 -20.40 -14.97
C GLY A 224 7.21 -19.47 -15.94
N LEU A 225 5.91 -19.31 -15.71
CA LEU A 225 5.06 -18.41 -16.51
C LEU A 225 5.49 -16.95 -16.36
N TYR A 226 5.82 -16.54 -15.12
CA TYR A 226 6.36 -15.21 -14.84
C TYR A 226 7.68 -14.95 -15.59
N ALA A 227 8.62 -15.91 -15.55
CA ALA A 227 9.92 -15.78 -16.21
C ALA A 227 9.81 -15.71 -17.75
N ALA A 228 8.75 -16.31 -18.31
CA ALA A 228 8.46 -16.25 -19.76
C ALA A 228 7.76 -14.93 -20.18
N ARG A 229 7.54 -13.98 -19.26
CA ARG A 229 6.90 -12.67 -19.48
C ARG A 229 7.86 -11.53 -19.14
N PRO A 230 8.63 -11.01 -20.11
CA PRO A 230 9.59 -9.92 -19.86
C PRO A 230 8.95 -8.65 -19.25
N ASP A 231 7.70 -8.34 -19.60
CA ASP A 231 6.95 -7.22 -19.02
C ASP A 231 6.69 -7.42 -17.50
N LEU A 232 6.21 -8.59 -17.08
CA LEU A 232 6.06 -8.90 -15.66
C LEU A 232 7.40 -8.83 -14.91
N LEU A 233 8.47 -9.34 -15.51
CA LEU A 233 9.80 -9.34 -14.93
C LEU A 233 10.34 -7.91 -14.69
N MET A 234 10.10 -6.98 -15.64
CA MET A 234 10.69 -5.63 -15.63
C MET A 234 9.79 -4.57 -15.01
N SER A 235 8.47 -4.70 -15.14
CA SER A 235 7.52 -3.67 -14.65
C SER A 235 6.56 -4.14 -13.56
N GLY A 236 6.49 -5.45 -13.29
CA GLY A 236 5.53 -6.02 -12.34
C GLY A 236 4.11 -6.15 -12.89
N ARG A 237 3.85 -5.71 -14.15
CA ARG A 237 2.56 -5.83 -14.82
C ARG A 237 2.69 -6.32 -16.26
N THR A 238 1.61 -6.89 -16.79
CA THR A 238 1.51 -7.21 -18.22
C THR A 238 1.23 -5.94 -19.03
N LEU A 239 2.10 -5.64 -20.00
CA LEU A 239 1.94 -4.49 -20.89
C LEU A 239 1.10 -4.81 -22.12
N MET A 240 0.85 -6.09 -22.37
CA MET A 240 0.02 -6.64 -23.44
C MET A 240 -0.60 -7.96 -23.00
N GLY A 241 -1.72 -8.33 -23.58
CA GLY A 241 -2.41 -9.59 -23.31
C GLY A 241 -3.92 -9.43 -23.40
N HIS A 242 -4.54 -10.22 -24.28
CA HIS A 242 -5.99 -10.29 -24.44
C HIS A 242 -6.63 -10.96 -23.21
N GLY A 243 -7.79 -10.47 -22.78
CA GLY A 243 -8.55 -11.03 -21.65
C GLY A 243 -8.88 -12.51 -21.85
N SER A 244 -8.92 -13.29 -20.76
CA SER A 244 -9.31 -14.69 -20.84
C SER A 244 -10.82 -14.83 -21.05
N ALA A 245 -11.27 -15.94 -21.64
CA ALA A 245 -12.69 -16.18 -21.91
C ALA A 245 -13.57 -16.23 -20.68
N LYS A 246 -13.04 -16.68 -19.54
CA LYS A 246 -13.74 -16.72 -18.25
C LYS A 246 -13.67 -15.40 -17.49
N ASP A 247 -12.55 -14.68 -17.63
CA ASP A 247 -12.26 -13.46 -16.91
C ASP A 247 -12.32 -13.67 -15.39
N GLN A 248 -13.03 -12.84 -14.60
CA GLN A 248 -13.28 -13.05 -13.17
C GLN A 248 -14.75 -13.38 -12.91
N GLN A 249 -15.26 -14.40 -13.57
CA GLN A 249 -16.67 -14.79 -13.51
C GLN A 249 -16.86 -16.15 -12.84
N LEU A 250 -18.05 -16.31 -12.24
CA LEU A 250 -18.57 -17.55 -11.68
C LEU A 250 -17.79 -18.06 -10.45
N GLU A 251 -16.68 -18.72 -10.60
CA GLU A 251 -15.95 -19.41 -9.52
C GLU A 251 -15.00 -18.53 -8.72
N ASP A 252 -14.69 -17.33 -9.22
CA ASP A 252 -13.74 -16.42 -8.58
C ASP A 252 -14.51 -15.50 -7.64
N HIS A 253 -14.30 -15.67 -6.33
CA HIS A 253 -14.91 -14.89 -5.26
C HIS A 253 -14.24 -15.16 -3.91
N TYR A 254 -14.46 -14.27 -2.94
CA TYR A 254 -13.87 -14.31 -1.60
C TYR A 254 -14.02 -15.64 -0.83
N PHE A 255 -15.12 -16.35 -1.03
CA PHE A 255 -15.46 -17.59 -0.32
C PHE A 255 -15.13 -18.86 -1.13
N GLY A 256 -14.41 -18.72 -2.25
CA GLY A 256 -13.94 -19.85 -3.04
C GLY A 256 -12.93 -20.71 -2.25
N ALA A 257 -12.84 -22.00 -2.59
CA ALA A 257 -11.82 -22.87 -2.03
C ALA A 257 -10.41 -22.38 -2.43
N ILE A 258 -9.51 -22.26 -1.47
CA ILE A 258 -8.12 -21.88 -1.73
C ILE A 258 -7.41 -23.02 -2.44
N PRO A 259 -6.76 -22.82 -3.60
CA PRO A 259 -6.02 -23.86 -4.30
C PRO A 259 -4.92 -24.47 -3.44
N GLU A 260 -4.69 -25.77 -3.54
CA GLU A 260 -3.78 -26.51 -2.65
C GLU A 260 -2.36 -25.95 -2.58
N ARG A 261 -1.75 -25.61 -3.73
CA ARG A 261 -0.41 -25.00 -3.75
C ARG A 261 -0.39 -23.63 -3.05
N VAL A 262 -1.44 -22.84 -3.27
CA VAL A 262 -1.60 -21.52 -2.63
C VAL A 262 -1.83 -21.67 -1.13
N ALA A 263 -2.64 -22.65 -0.70
CA ALA A 263 -2.86 -22.94 0.71
C ALA A 263 -1.55 -23.32 1.44
N ALA A 264 -0.67 -24.09 0.79
CA ALA A 264 0.65 -24.41 1.32
C ALA A 264 1.53 -23.17 1.47
N PHE A 265 1.57 -22.30 0.45
CA PHE A 265 2.25 -21.00 0.52
C PHE A 265 1.71 -20.13 1.65
N MET A 266 0.39 -19.95 1.74
CA MET A 266 -0.24 -19.14 2.78
C MET A 266 0.05 -19.68 4.19
N LYS A 267 0.06 -21.00 4.36
CA LYS A 267 0.39 -21.65 5.65
C LYS A 267 1.82 -21.33 6.08
N GLU A 268 2.79 -21.40 5.17
CA GLU A 268 4.19 -21.07 5.49
C GLU A 268 4.35 -19.57 5.76
N LEU A 269 3.70 -18.73 4.96
CA LEU A 269 3.71 -17.28 5.17
C LEU A 269 3.18 -16.90 6.56
N GLU A 270 2.07 -17.48 6.99
CA GLU A 270 1.52 -17.25 8.34
C GLU A 270 2.48 -17.71 9.44
N ILE A 271 3.13 -18.87 9.29
CA ILE A 271 4.09 -19.38 10.26
C ILE A 271 5.27 -18.40 10.41
N GLU A 272 5.87 -17.97 9.30
CA GLU A 272 7.01 -17.06 9.34
C GLU A 272 6.61 -15.66 9.83
N ALA A 273 5.42 -15.17 9.46
CA ALA A 273 4.87 -13.93 9.98
C ALA A 273 4.67 -14.00 11.51
N LEU A 274 4.05 -15.07 12.01
CA LEU A 274 3.84 -15.27 13.46
C LEU A 274 5.15 -15.35 14.24
N LYS A 275 6.18 -16.01 13.71
CA LYS A 275 7.52 -16.03 14.35
C LYS A 275 8.11 -14.63 14.51
N LEU A 276 7.85 -13.74 13.57
CA LEU A 276 8.26 -12.33 13.60
C LEU A 276 7.28 -11.42 14.37
N GLY A 277 6.32 -12.00 15.10
CA GLY A 277 5.38 -11.24 15.91
C GLY A 277 4.26 -10.56 15.11
N ILE A 278 4.16 -10.83 13.82
CA ILE A 278 3.09 -10.29 12.98
C ILE A 278 1.81 -11.10 13.22
N PRO A 279 0.74 -10.50 13.74
CA PRO A 279 -0.46 -11.23 14.14
C PRO A 279 -1.36 -11.56 12.93
N ALA A 280 -0.83 -12.30 11.94
CA ALA A 280 -1.56 -12.74 10.77
C ALA A 280 -2.82 -13.52 11.20
N LYS A 281 -3.99 -13.15 10.66
CA LYS A 281 -5.26 -13.69 11.12
C LYS A 281 -6.17 -14.21 10.01
N THR A 282 -6.31 -13.48 8.93
CA THR A 282 -7.27 -13.79 7.87
C THR A 282 -6.55 -13.97 6.55
N ARG A 283 -6.88 -15.03 5.84
CA ARG A 283 -6.45 -15.28 4.46
C ARG A 283 -7.62 -15.80 3.64
N HIS A 284 -7.75 -15.36 2.42
CA HIS A 284 -8.81 -15.81 1.50
C HIS A 284 -8.46 -15.49 0.04
N ASN A 285 -9.28 -16.02 -0.88
CA ASN A 285 -9.26 -15.57 -2.26
C ASN A 285 -9.83 -14.16 -2.36
N GLU A 286 -9.32 -13.40 -3.32
CA GLU A 286 -9.93 -12.17 -3.79
C GLU A 286 -10.82 -12.39 -5.02
N ALA A 287 -11.46 -11.32 -5.52
CA ALA A 287 -12.42 -11.40 -6.60
C ALA A 287 -11.79 -11.77 -7.95
N ALA A 288 -10.53 -11.40 -8.22
CA ALA A 288 -9.85 -11.79 -9.45
C ALA A 288 -9.19 -13.18 -9.31
N PRO A 289 -9.08 -13.94 -10.42
CA PRO A 289 -8.36 -15.21 -10.41
C PRO A 289 -6.89 -15.01 -10.05
N ASN A 290 -6.34 -15.90 -9.22
CA ASN A 290 -4.98 -15.81 -8.67
C ASN A 290 -4.72 -14.57 -7.79
N GLN A 291 -5.76 -13.91 -7.32
CA GLN A 291 -5.67 -12.82 -6.35
C GLN A 291 -6.08 -13.31 -4.96
N PHE A 292 -5.35 -12.86 -3.95
CA PHE A 292 -5.48 -13.29 -2.55
C PHE A 292 -5.25 -12.13 -1.60
N GLU A 293 -5.68 -12.29 -0.35
CA GLU A 293 -5.48 -11.31 0.71
C GLU A 293 -4.93 -11.95 1.98
N LEU A 294 -4.11 -11.17 2.70
CA LEU A 294 -3.70 -11.41 4.08
C LEU A 294 -4.01 -10.19 4.93
N ALA A 295 -4.73 -10.38 6.03
CA ALA A 295 -5.03 -9.34 7.00
C ALA A 295 -4.61 -9.75 8.42
N PRO A 296 -3.88 -8.90 9.18
CA PRO A 296 -3.52 -9.13 10.58
C PRO A 296 -4.60 -8.61 11.54
N ILE A 297 -4.41 -8.88 12.82
CA ILE A 297 -5.02 -8.08 13.88
C ILE A 297 -4.37 -6.69 13.85
N TYR A 298 -5.16 -5.63 14.06
CA TYR A 298 -4.65 -4.26 14.09
C TYR A 298 -3.67 -4.04 15.26
N GLU A 299 -2.70 -3.18 15.05
CA GLU A 299 -1.65 -2.84 16.01
C GLU A 299 -1.44 -1.33 16.08
N GLU A 300 -0.55 -0.90 16.97
CA GLU A 300 -0.03 0.48 16.94
C GLU A 300 0.57 0.78 15.56
N THR A 301 0.32 1.99 15.05
CA THR A 301 0.56 2.30 13.63
C THR A 301 2.02 2.15 13.20
N ASN A 302 3.00 2.51 14.05
CA ASN A 302 4.42 2.34 13.72
C ASN A 302 4.79 0.86 13.53
N ILE A 303 4.38 0.02 14.49
CA ILE A 303 4.60 -1.43 14.44
C ILE A 303 3.86 -2.06 13.25
N ALA A 304 2.62 -1.65 13.01
CA ALA A 304 1.84 -2.14 11.88
C ALA A 304 2.50 -1.82 10.53
N CYS A 305 3.11 -0.64 10.37
CA CYS A 305 3.88 -0.28 9.18
C CYS A 305 5.13 -1.15 9.01
N ASP A 306 5.89 -1.38 10.07
CA ASP A 306 7.05 -2.28 10.04
C ASP A 306 6.63 -3.72 9.66
N HIS A 307 5.58 -4.23 10.29
CA HIS A 307 5.04 -5.57 10.01
C HIS A 307 4.54 -5.72 8.57
N ASN A 308 3.92 -4.69 8.00
CA ASN A 308 3.52 -4.73 6.59
C ASN A 308 4.73 -4.83 5.66
N MET A 309 5.77 -4.05 5.89
CA MET A 309 6.99 -4.11 5.08
C MET A 309 7.66 -5.49 5.19
N LEU A 310 7.71 -6.08 6.38
CA LEU A 310 8.21 -7.43 6.58
C LEU A 310 7.37 -8.48 5.84
N VAL A 311 6.04 -8.38 5.91
CA VAL A 311 5.15 -9.30 5.17
C VAL A 311 5.37 -9.21 3.68
N MET A 312 5.57 -8.02 3.10
CA MET A 312 5.86 -7.87 1.68
C MET A 312 7.17 -8.58 1.28
N ILE A 313 8.19 -8.57 2.14
CA ILE A 313 9.44 -9.32 1.95
C ILE A 313 9.18 -10.83 2.03
N LEU A 314 8.49 -11.28 3.09
CA LEU A 314 8.16 -12.68 3.30
C LEU A 314 7.33 -13.24 2.14
N MET A 315 6.32 -12.51 1.66
CA MET A 315 5.50 -12.91 0.51
C MET A 315 6.37 -13.20 -0.72
N LYS A 316 7.30 -12.31 -1.06
CA LYS A 316 8.19 -12.50 -2.21
C LYS A 316 9.14 -13.69 -2.01
N LYS A 317 9.71 -13.84 -0.82
CA LYS A 317 10.66 -14.90 -0.48
C LYS A 317 9.98 -16.28 -0.47
N ILE A 318 8.86 -16.40 0.22
CA ILE A 318 8.14 -17.67 0.39
C ILE A 318 7.44 -18.08 -0.91
N ALA A 319 6.86 -17.13 -1.67
CA ALA A 319 6.29 -17.42 -2.97
C ALA A 319 7.31 -18.11 -3.88
N ARG A 320 8.53 -17.60 -3.93
CA ARG A 320 9.61 -18.21 -4.73
C ARG A 320 9.91 -19.64 -4.28
N LYS A 321 9.95 -19.92 -2.98
CA LYS A 321 10.14 -21.27 -2.44
C LYS A 321 9.05 -22.22 -2.92
N HIS A 322 7.79 -21.76 -3.01
CA HIS A 322 6.65 -22.52 -3.50
C HIS A 322 6.51 -22.53 -5.03
N GLY A 323 7.51 -22.03 -5.76
CA GLY A 323 7.48 -21.97 -7.22
C GLY A 323 6.47 -20.97 -7.78
N PHE A 324 6.17 -19.93 -7.00
CA PHE A 324 5.37 -18.76 -7.39
C PHE A 324 6.21 -17.48 -7.41
N ARG A 325 5.65 -16.46 -8.03
CA ARG A 325 6.03 -15.05 -7.83
C ARG A 325 4.84 -14.29 -7.27
N CYS A 326 5.08 -13.56 -6.19
CA CYS A 326 4.11 -12.65 -5.61
C CYS A 326 4.20 -11.28 -6.31
N LEU A 327 3.09 -10.83 -6.88
CA LEU A 327 2.98 -9.53 -7.51
C LEU A 327 2.26 -8.59 -6.56
N LEU A 328 2.93 -7.50 -6.21
CA LEU A 328 2.40 -6.43 -5.37
C LEU A 328 2.03 -5.18 -6.18
N HIS A 329 2.30 -5.18 -7.50
CA HIS A 329 1.81 -4.12 -8.39
C HIS A 329 0.28 -4.04 -8.32
N GLU A 330 -0.28 -2.84 -8.23
CA GLU A 330 -1.71 -2.62 -8.01
C GLU A 330 -2.60 -3.11 -9.16
N LYS A 331 -2.07 -3.18 -10.38
CA LYS A 331 -2.82 -3.64 -11.57
C LYS A 331 -1.93 -4.49 -12.47
N PRO A 332 -1.58 -5.73 -12.07
CA PRO A 332 -0.70 -6.57 -12.89
C PRO A 332 -1.38 -7.07 -14.16
N PHE A 333 -2.70 -7.14 -14.18
CA PHE A 333 -3.50 -7.60 -15.32
C PHE A 333 -4.61 -6.60 -15.65
N ALA A 334 -4.77 -6.25 -16.92
CA ALA A 334 -5.85 -5.38 -17.37
C ALA A 334 -7.20 -6.12 -17.37
N GLY A 335 -8.29 -5.38 -17.21
CA GLY A 335 -9.65 -5.91 -17.35
C GLY A 335 -10.22 -6.63 -16.13
N ILE A 336 -9.41 -6.91 -15.10
CA ILE A 336 -9.84 -7.57 -13.85
C ILE A 336 -9.51 -6.70 -12.63
N ASN A 337 -9.88 -7.11 -11.42
CA ASN A 337 -9.58 -6.38 -10.19
C ASN A 337 -8.08 -6.10 -10.05
N GLY A 338 -7.76 -4.95 -9.48
CA GLY A 338 -6.44 -4.62 -8.98
C GLY A 338 -6.30 -4.93 -7.49
N SER A 339 -5.09 -4.80 -6.96
CA SER A 339 -4.77 -5.05 -5.55
C SER A 339 -4.60 -3.75 -4.78
N GLY A 340 -5.27 -3.66 -3.64
CA GLY A 340 -5.15 -2.59 -2.67
C GLY A 340 -4.38 -3.01 -1.42
N LYS A 341 -4.23 -2.03 -0.54
CA LYS A 341 -3.77 -2.19 0.83
C LYS A 341 -4.65 -1.32 1.71
N HIS A 342 -5.83 -1.83 2.04
CA HIS A 342 -6.76 -1.03 2.83
C HIS A 342 -6.19 -0.74 4.21
N ASN A 343 -6.16 0.51 4.59
CA ASN A 343 -5.65 0.97 5.88
C ASN A 343 -6.82 1.23 6.82
N ASN A 344 -7.09 0.30 7.72
CA ASN A 344 -8.10 0.44 8.78
C ASN A 344 -7.49 1.22 9.94
N TRP A 345 -7.86 2.49 10.05
CA TRP A 345 -7.29 3.43 11.02
C TRP A 345 -8.28 3.79 12.13
N SER A 346 -7.79 3.86 13.36
CA SER A 346 -8.57 4.32 14.53
C SER A 346 -7.69 4.94 15.59
N LEU A 347 -8.33 5.58 16.59
CA LEU A 347 -7.68 6.15 17.78
C LEU A 347 -8.25 5.52 19.05
N GLY A 348 -7.38 5.28 20.04
CA GLY A 348 -7.80 4.79 21.35
C GLY A 348 -6.92 5.33 22.49
N SER A 349 -7.52 5.59 23.65
CA SER A 349 -6.78 6.10 24.80
C SER A 349 -6.22 4.98 25.67
N ASP A 350 -5.23 5.32 26.51
CA ASP A 350 -4.66 4.46 27.55
C ASP A 350 -5.68 4.09 28.66
N ARG A 351 -6.82 4.79 28.71
CA ARG A 351 -7.95 4.51 29.59
C ARG A 351 -8.98 3.57 28.98
N GLY A 352 -8.75 3.09 27.74
CA GLY A 352 -9.63 2.16 27.04
C GLY A 352 -10.78 2.80 26.26
N HIS A 353 -10.81 4.14 26.12
CA HIS A 353 -11.77 4.80 25.23
C HIS A 353 -11.46 4.47 23.77
N ARG A 354 -12.46 4.00 23.04
CA ARG A 354 -12.40 3.77 21.59
C ARG A 354 -12.98 4.99 20.90
N LEU A 355 -12.13 5.91 20.50
CA LEU A 355 -12.53 7.26 20.05
C LEU A 355 -13.34 7.26 18.75
N MET A 356 -13.24 6.18 17.94
CA MET A 356 -13.99 6.00 16.70
C MET A 356 -15.17 5.02 16.85
N SER A 357 -15.60 4.71 18.07
CA SER A 357 -16.69 3.77 18.31
C SER A 357 -17.76 4.43 19.21
N PRO A 358 -19.06 4.32 18.84
CA PRO A 358 -20.10 4.80 19.70
C PRO A 358 -20.09 4.07 21.04
N GLY A 359 -20.37 4.81 22.12
CA GLY A 359 -20.42 4.30 23.49
C GLY A 359 -21.84 4.07 23.99
N LYS A 360 -21.92 3.77 25.28
CA LYS A 360 -23.22 3.50 25.95
C LYS A 360 -23.84 4.74 26.57
N THR A 361 -23.05 5.72 26.89
CA THR A 361 -23.48 6.96 27.54
C THR A 361 -23.58 8.11 26.55
N THR A 362 -24.31 9.16 26.90
CA THR A 362 -24.36 10.39 26.09
C THR A 362 -23.00 11.06 25.97
N GLU A 363 -22.18 10.97 27.03
CA GLU A 363 -20.82 11.53 27.05
C GLU A 363 -19.87 10.75 26.13
N ASP A 364 -19.89 9.41 26.17
CA ASP A 364 -19.13 8.58 25.24
C ASP A 364 -19.49 8.89 23.78
N ASN A 365 -20.79 9.12 23.50
CA ASN A 365 -21.24 9.42 22.16
C ASN A 365 -20.85 10.85 21.72
N LEU A 366 -20.85 11.81 22.62
CA LEU A 366 -20.34 13.15 22.34
C LEU A 366 -18.84 13.12 22.01
N MET A 367 -18.06 12.35 22.78
CA MET A 367 -16.64 12.12 22.50
C MET A 367 -16.45 11.46 21.14
N PHE A 368 -17.17 10.38 20.84
CA PHE A 368 -17.13 9.68 19.54
C PHE A 368 -17.43 10.65 18.39
N ILE A 369 -18.52 11.41 18.45
CA ILE A 369 -18.90 12.37 17.41
C ILE A 369 -17.85 13.46 17.26
N THR A 370 -17.23 13.93 18.37
CA THR A 370 -16.15 14.90 18.36
C THR A 370 -14.98 14.39 17.50
N PHE A 371 -14.52 13.17 17.73
CA PHE A 371 -13.39 12.62 16.97
C PHE A 371 -13.76 12.30 15.51
N VAL A 372 -14.95 11.79 15.24
CA VAL A 372 -15.41 11.53 13.87
C VAL A 372 -15.51 12.81 13.06
N VAL A 373 -16.16 13.86 13.57
CA VAL A 373 -16.32 15.11 12.82
C VAL A 373 -15.01 15.83 12.57
N ASN A 374 -14.08 15.79 13.55
CA ASN A 374 -12.74 16.35 13.37
C ASN A 374 -11.95 15.56 12.33
N THR A 375 -12.09 14.22 12.26
CA THR A 375 -11.49 13.42 11.20
C THR A 375 -12.03 13.80 9.83
N LEU A 376 -13.35 13.99 9.68
CA LEU A 376 -13.95 14.44 8.42
C LEU A 376 -13.47 15.83 8.01
N ALA A 377 -13.39 16.76 8.96
CA ALA A 377 -12.91 18.12 8.69
C ALA A 377 -11.43 18.11 8.26
N ALA A 378 -10.59 17.28 8.89
CA ALA A 378 -9.20 17.07 8.51
C ALA A 378 -9.08 16.52 7.09
N VAL A 379 -9.85 15.47 6.76
CA VAL A 379 -9.86 14.86 5.43
C VAL A 379 -10.37 15.84 4.35
N TYR A 380 -11.35 16.67 4.68
CA TYR A 380 -11.84 17.70 3.76
C TYR A 380 -10.79 18.79 3.51
N ARG A 381 -10.18 19.31 4.58
CA ARG A 381 -9.16 20.38 4.50
C ARG A 381 -7.91 19.95 3.75
N HIS A 382 -7.43 18.73 4.02
CA HIS A 382 -6.21 18.16 3.43
C HIS A 382 -6.50 17.14 2.32
N ASN A 383 -7.63 17.27 1.63
CA ASN A 383 -8.10 16.37 0.59
C ASN A 383 -7.03 16.08 -0.48
N GLY A 384 -6.39 17.13 -1.00
CA GLY A 384 -5.32 17.02 -2.00
C GLY A 384 -4.09 16.27 -1.48
N LEU A 385 -3.68 16.51 -0.22
CA LEU A 385 -2.55 15.82 0.40
C LEU A 385 -2.84 14.31 0.59
N LEU A 386 -4.03 13.98 1.09
CA LEU A 386 -4.45 12.59 1.24
C LEU A 386 -4.48 11.87 -0.11
N LYS A 387 -4.98 12.52 -1.15
CA LYS A 387 -4.94 12.01 -2.52
C LYS A 387 -3.50 11.81 -3.00
N ALA A 388 -2.59 12.77 -2.77
CA ALA A 388 -1.18 12.64 -3.13
C ALA A 388 -0.48 11.50 -2.37
N SER A 389 -0.90 11.23 -1.12
CA SER A 389 -0.31 10.18 -0.30
C SER A 389 -0.55 8.77 -0.82
N ILE A 390 -1.63 8.56 -1.58
CA ILE A 390 -1.99 7.24 -2.16
C ILE A 390 -1.67 7.14 -3.65
N MET A 391 -1.27 8.24 -4.28
CA MET A 391 -1.01 8.27 -5.71
C MET A 391 0.40 7.80 -6.05
N SER A 392 0.49 6.93 -7.06
CA SER A 392 1.74 6.45 -7.65
C SER A 392 1.54 6.13 -9.13
N ALA A 393 2.62 5.89 -9.87
CA ALA A 393 2.55 5.45 -11.25
C ALA A 393 1.79 4.13 -11.43
N THR A 394 1.83 3.26 -10.42
CA THR A 394 1.22 1.93 -10.45
C THR A 394 -0.23 1.96 -9.95
N ASN A 395 -0.53 2.71 -8.91
CA ASN A 395 -1.88 2.80 -8.35
C ASN A 395 -2.87 3.56 -9.26
N THR A 396 -2.38 4.44 -10.16
CA THR A 396 -3.23 5.10 -11.18
C THR A 396 -3.98 4.09 -12.06
N HIS A 397 -3.39 2.94 -12.35
CA HIS A 397 -4.02 1.89 -13.15
C HIS A 397 -5.14 1.15 -12.43
N ARG A 398 -5.14 1.16 -11.10
CA ARG A 398 -6.14 0.49 -10.25
C ARG A 398 -7.35 1.38 -9.97
N LEU A 399 -7.15 2.66 -9.66
CA LEU A 399 -8.19 3.55 -9.15
C LEU A 399 -9.29 3.83 -10.19
N GLY A 400 -10.56 3.81 -9.73
CA GLY A 400 -11.72 4.21 -10.52
C GLY A 400 -12.52 3.09 -11.16
N GLY A 401 -12.30 1.83 -10.81
CA GLY A 401 -13.09 0.70 -11.30
C GLY A 401 -12.68 -0.62 -10.67
N HIS A 402 -13.43 -1.70 -10.93
CA HIS A 402 -13.14 -3.04 -10.44
C HIS A 402 -12.87 -3.07 -8.92
N GLU A 403 -13.84 -2.61 -8.12
CA GLU A 403 -13.80 -2.52 -6.64
C GLU A 403 -12.77 -1.52 -6.06
N ALA A 404 -11.97 -0.84 -6.87
CA ALA A 404 -11.07 0.21 -6.43
C ALA A 404 -11.76 1.59 -6.47
N PRO A 405 -11.66 2.40 -5.39
CA PRO A 405 -12.31 3.71 -5.34
C PRO A 405 -11.73 4.66 -6.39
N PRO A 406 -12.50 5.69 -6.81
CA PRO A 406 -11.99 6.75 -7.65
C PRO A 406 -10.96 7.61 -6.89
N ALA A 407 -10.11 8.33 -7.63
CA ALA A 407 -9.14 9.25 -7.06
C ALA A 407 -9.74 10.56 -6.53
N ILE A 408 -11.05 10.59 -6.24
CA ILE A 408 -11.75 11.71 -5.58
C ILE A 408 -11.95 11.30 -4.12
N ILE A 409 -11.22 11.89 -3.20
CA ILE A 409 -11.31 11.55 -1.79
C ILE A 409 -12.63 12.09 -1.23
N SER A 410 -13.59 11.18 -1.02
CA SER A 410 -14.87 11.41 -0.35
C SER A 410 -15.01 10.45 0.82
N THR A 411 -15.96 10.71 1.72
CA THR A 411 -16.15 9.89 2.92
C THR A 411 -17.55 9.30 2.96
N PHE A 412 -17.62 7.99 3.11
CA PHE A 412 -18.84 7.24 3.40
C PHE A 412 -19.02 7.12 4.93
N LEU A 413 -20.21 7.45 5.42
CA LEU A 413 -20.58 7.35 6.84
C LEU A 413 -21.63 6.27 7.12
N GLY A 414 -22.38 5.87 6.11
CA GLY A 414 -23.58 5.06 6.25
C GLY A 414 -24.79 5.88 6.70
N GLN A 415 -25.96 5.34 6.43
CA GLN A 415 -27.24 6.06 6.56
C GLN A 415 -27.45 6.65 7.97
N GLN A 416 -27.20 5.86 9.02
CA GLN A 416 -27.51 6.28 10.39
C GLN A 416 -26.66 7.47 10.86
N LEU A 417 -25.35 7.45 10.57
CA LEU A 417 -24.46 8.53 10.98
C LEU A 417 -24.67 9.78 10.11
N THR A 418 -25.02 9.60 8.85
CA THR A 418 -25.40 10.70 7.94
C THR A 418 -26.67 11.39 8.44
N GLU A 419 -27.73 10.64 8.76
CA GLU A 419 -28.98 11.18 9.34
C GLU A 419 -28.74 11.89 10.68
N LEU A 420 -27.87 11.31 11.54
CA LEU A 420 -27.49 11.94 12.80
C LEU A 420 -26.79 13.28 12.60
N PHE A 421 -25.86 13.35 11.65
CA PHE A 421 -25.14 14.59 11.36
C PHE A 421 -26.05 15.66 10.76
N ASP A 422 -26.99 15.28 9.89
CA ASP A 422 -27.97 16.22 9.35
C ASP A 422 -28.94 16.73 10.42
N ALA A 423 -29.30 15.90 11.41
CA ALA A 423 -30.07 16.32 12.56
C ALA A 423 -29.29 17.24 13.49
N LEU A 424 -28.02 16.94 13.78
CA LEU A 424 -27.14 17.75 14.62
C LEU A 424 -26.81 19.11 13.99
N GLU A 425 -26.74 19.20 12.68
CA GLU A 425 -26.50 20.48 11.97
C GLU A 425 -27.55 21.55 12.35
N ASN A 426 -28.78 21.13 12.63
CA ASN A 426 -29.91 22.02 12.86
C ASN A 426 -30.45 21.99 14.30
N SER A 427 -29.96 21.14 15.19
CA SER A 427 -30.47 20.94 16.55
C SER A 427 -29.35 20.60 17.52
N SER A 428 -29.42 21.18 18.73
CA SER A 428 -28.52 20.86 19.85
C SER A 428 -29.15 19.92 20.89
N SER A 429 -30.24 19.20 20.52
CA SER A 429 -30.94 18.32 21.46
C SER A 429 -30.05 17.19 21.97
N GLU A 430 -29.97 17.03 23.30
CA GLU A 430 -29.23 15.92 23.95
C GLU A 430 -29.75 14.53 23.54
N GLU A 431 -31.00 14.44 23.10
CA GLU A 431 -31.60 13.19 22.67
C GLU A 431 -30.91 12.59 21.43
N LEU A 432 -30.30 13.43 20.58
CA LEU A 432 -29.58 12.99 19.40
C LEU A 432 -28.33 12.15 19.75
N PHE A 433 -27.66 12.46 20.86
CA PHE A 433 -26.50 11.69 21.32
C PHE A 433 -26.88 10.32 21.94
N LYS A 434 -28.16 10.08 22.23
CA LYS A 434 -28.67 8.77 22.68
C LYS A 434 -28.89 7.79 21.54
N ILE A 435 -28.97 8.26 20.29
CA ILE A 435 -29.31 7.45 19.12
C ILE A 435 -28.08 6.67 18.62
N ALA A 436 -26.87 7.18 18.80
CA ALA A 436 -25.63 6.58 18.32
C ALA A 436 -25.33 5.16 18.86
N GLY A 437 -26.03 4.71 19.89
CA GLY A 437 -25.84 3.40 20.54
C GLY A 437 -26.92 2.35 20.27
N LYS A 438 -27.87 2.58 19.37
CA LYS A 438 -28.92 1.57 19.10
C LYS A 438 -28.41 0.49 18.13
N THR A 439 -28.21 -0.70 18.66
CA THR A 439 -27.87 -1.93 17.94
C THR A 439 -29.03 -2.45 17.08
N GLY A 440 -28.66 -3.00 15.94
CA GLY A 440 -29.43 -3.33 14.76
C GLY A 440 -30.71 -4.12 14.85
N LYS A 441 -31.41 -4.17 13.74
CA LYS A 441 -32.63 -4.95 13.51
C LYS A 441 -32.33 -6.44 13.45
N LYS A 442 -33.21 -7.28 14.06
CA LYS A 442 -33.20 -8.73 13.86
C LYS A 442 -33.60 -9.07 12.42
N ILE A 443 -32.82 -9.91 11.73
CA ILE A 443 -33.09 -10.23 10.31
C ILE A 443 -33.78 -11.57 10.09
N LEU A 444 -33.61 -12.59 10.93
CA LEU A 444 -34.10 -13.93 10.64
C LEU A 444 -34.75 -14.60 11.85
N GLU A 445 -36.00 -15.04 11.66
CA GLU A 445 -36.69 -15.96 12.58
C GLU A 445 -36.55 -17.41 12.06
N MET A 446 -35.36 -17.98 12.15
CA MET A 446 -35.11 -19.40 11.89
C MET A 446 -34.77 -20.10 13.20
N PRO A 447 -35.60 -21.06 13.70
CA PRO A 447 -35.40 -21.67 15.03
C PRO A 447 -34.06 -22.38 15.23
N GLN A 448 -33.39 -22.79 14.14
CA GLN A 448 -32.10 -23.51 14.18
C GLN A 448 -30.90 -22.58 14.04
N ILE A 449 -31.10 -21.30 13.70
CA ILE A 449 -30.03 -20.33 13.51
C ILE A 449 -30.06 -19.33 14.65
N PRO A 450 -28.94 -19.06 15.34
CA PRO A 450 -28.87 -18.01 16.34
C PRO A 450 -29.31 -16.66 15.76
N GLU A 451 -29.90 -15.80 16.58
CA GLU A 451 -30.33 -14.45 16.18
C GLU A 451 -29.16 -13.69 15.51
N LEU A 452 -29.39 -13.19 14.29
CA LEU A 452 -28.46 -12.34 13.59
C LEU A 452 -28.70 -10.88 13.97
N LEU A 453 -27.69 -10.23 14.50
CA LEU A 453 -27.65 -8.79 14.74
C LEU A 453 -26.99 -8.13 13.54
N ILE A 454 -27.68 -7.17 12.91
CA ILE A 454 -27.11 -6.36 11.84
C ILE A 454 -26.28 -5.25 12.47
N ASP A 455 -25.06 -5.04 11.94
CA ASP A 455 -24.28 -3.85 12.23
C ASP A 455 -24.96 -2.59 11.64
N ASN A 456 -24.71 -1.43 12.24
CA ASN A 456 -25.38 -0.18 11.89
C ASN A 456 -24.85 0.47 10.60
N THR A 457 -23.80 -0.05 10.00
CA THR A 457 -23.18 0.46 8.78
C THR A 457 -23.03 -0.61 7.73
N ASP A 458 -23.48 -0.31 6.50
CA ASP A 458 -23.17 -1.10 5.33
C ASP A 458 -21.79 -0.68 4.78
N ARG A 459 -21.22 -1.46 3.87
CA ARG A 459 -19.96 -1.14 3.19
C ARG A 459 -20.25 -0.50 1.83
N ASN A 460 -19.53 0.59 1.53
CA ASN A 460 -19.51 1.17 0.18
C ASN A 460 -18.13 0.96 -0.43
N ARG A 461 -18.00 -0.05 -1.30
CA ARG A 461 -16.74 -0.40 -1.96
C ARG A 461 -16.21 0.67 -2.90
N THR A 462 -17.06 1.63 -3.30
CA THR A 462 -16.64 2.75 -4.16
C THR A 462 -16.15 3.96 -3.39
N SER A 463 -16.23 3.96 -2.04
CA SER A 463 -15.74 5.05 -1.22
C SER A 463 -14.24 4.91 -0.94
N PRO A 464 -13.43 5.95 -1.19
CA PRO A 464 -12.00 5.91 -0.89
C PRO A 464 -11.67 6.00 0.61
N PHE A 465 -12.56 6.57 1.42
CA PHE A 465 -12.41 6.72 2.86
C PHE A 465 -13.77 6.45 3.54
N ALA A 466 -13.93 5.27 4.13
CA ALA A 466 -15.20 4.78 4.63
C ALA A 466 -15.18 4.58 6.15
N PHE A 467 -16.22 5.07 6.85
CA PHE A 467 -16.45 4.71 8.25
C PHE A 467 -17.12 3.33 8.31
N THR A 468 -16.54 2.40 9.07
CA THR A 468 -17.01 1.01 9.17
C THR A 468 -17.49 0.64 10.58
N GLY A 469 -18.08 1.60 11.30
CA GLY A 469 -18.70 1.42 12.62
C GLY A 469 -17.79 1.67 13.83
N ASN A 470 -16.49 1.43 13.71
CA ASN A 470 -15.51 1.67 14.80
C ASN A 470 -14.14 2.14 14.32
N ARG A 471 -13.99 2.42 13.03
CA ARG A 471 -12.74 2.85 12.39
C ARG A 471 -13.04 3.47 11.04
N PHE A 472 -12.06 4.15 10.48
CA PHE A 472 -12.06 4.56 9.08
C PHE A 472 -11.17 3.62 8.26
N GLU A 473 -11.67 3.20 7.12
CA GLU A 473 -10.97 2.38 6.15
C GLU A 473 -10.51 3.25 4.98
N PHE A 474 -9.20 3.47 4.83
CA PHE A 474 -8.63 4.18 3.71
C PHE A 474 -8.33 3.19 2.57
N ARG A 475 -9.30 3.01 1.68
CA ARG A 475 -9.34 1.98 0.63
C ARG A 475 -8.47 2.29 -0.58
N ALA A 476 -8.12 3.57 -0.78
CA ALA A 476 -7.39 4.03 -1.96
C ALA A 476 -5.87 3.74 -1.92
N VAL A 477 -5.33 3.24 -0.81
CA VAL A 477 -3.92 2.87 -0.67
C VAL A 477 -3.62 1.66 -1.56
N GLY A 478 -2.52 1.73 -2.34
CA GLY A 478 -2.11 0.66 -3.25
C GLY A 478 -1.34 -0.47 -2.57
N SER A 479 -1.39 -1.67 -3.15
CA SER A 479 -0.75 -2.87 -2.59
C SER A 479 0.78 -2.81 -2.55
N GLU A 480 1.43 -2.05 -3.44
CA GLU A 480 2.88 -1.86 -3.44
C GLU A 480 3.34 -0.79 -2.45
N ALA A 481 2.45 0.14 -2.05
CA ALA A 481 2.81 1.30 -1.23
C ALA A 481 3.20 0.94 0.20
N ASN A 482 4.06 1.78 0.82
CA ASN A 482 4.27 1.77 2.27
C ASN A 482 3.07 2.43 2.97
N CYS A 483 2.46 1.76 3.95
CA CYS A 483 1.36 2.30 4.75
C CYS A 483 1.70 3.65 5.40
N ALA A 484 2.95 3.87 5.76
CA ALA A 484 3.41 5.08 6.41
C ALA A 484 3.09 6.34 5.60
N CYS A 485 3.11 6.28 4.26
CA CYS A 485 2.81 7.43 3.40
C CYS A 485 1.41 8.01 3.68
N ALA A 486 0.39 7.14 3.68
CA ALA A 486 -0.99 7.52 3.99
C ALA A 486 -1.17 7.89 5.46
N MET A 487 -0.49 7.19 6.37
CA MET A 487 -0.61 7.41 7.81
C MET A 487 0.06 8.71 8.27
N ILE A 488 1.17 9.13 7.67
CA ILE A 488 1.78 10.45 7.93
C ILE A 488 0.80 11.57 7.57
N ALA A 489 0.19 11.49 6.39
CA ALA A 489 -0.77 12.49 5.92
C ALA A 489 -2.04 12.53 6.79
N LEU A 490 -2.62 11.37 7.10
CA LEU A 490 -3.86 11.28 7.88
C LEU A 490 -3.65 11.72 9.33
N ASN A 491 -2.64 11.18 10.04
CA ASN A 491 -2.39 11.53 11.43
C ASN A 491 -1.96 13.00 11.57
N GLY A 492 -1.17 13.55 10.62
CA GLY A 492 -0.83 14.97 10.60
C GLY A 492 -2.07 15.86 10.42
N ALA A 493 -2.91 15.56 9.45
CA ALA A 493 -4.15 16.31 9.19
C ALA A 493 -5.11 16.27 10.40
N VAL A 494 -5.28 15.12 11.03
CA VAL A 494 -6.13 14.96 12.21
C VAL A 494 -5.53 15.70 13.40
N ALA A 495 -4.21 15.66 13.59
CA ALA A 495 -3.53 16.39 14.67
C ALA A 495 -3.75 17.91 14.54
N GLU A 496 -3.52 18.49 13.35
CA GLU A 496 -3.75 19.92 13.11
C GLU A 496 -5.21 20.30 13.40
N GLN A 497 -6.15 19.52 12.89
CA GLN A 497 -7.58 19.77 13.09
C GLN A 497 -7.98 19.71 14.57
N LEU A 498 -7.46 18.75 15.34
CA LEU A 498 -7.74 18.65 16.78
C LEU A 498 -7.14 19.83 17.57
N VAL A 499 -5.96 20.32 17.19
CA VAL A 499 -5.35 21.54 17.79
C VAL A 499 -6.23 22.75 17.53
N GLU A 500 -6.72 22.93 16.29
CA GLU A 500 -7.64 24.04 15.97
C GLU A 500 -8.98 23.91 16.70
N PHE A 501 -9.55 22.69 16.72
CA PHE A 501 -10.80 22.42 17.45
C PHE A 501 -10.67 22.84 18.92
N LYS A 502 -9.61 22.37 19.59
CA LYS A 502 -9.36 22.73 20.98
C LYS A 502 -9.26 24.24 21.17
N LYS A 503 -8.50 24.91 20.33
CA LYS A 503 -8.34 26.39 20.37
C LYS A 503 -9.69 27.12 20.26
N HIS A 504 -10.58 26.65 19.39
CA HIS A 504 -11.91 27.27 19.23
C HIS A 504 -12.82 26.99 20.42
N VAL A 505 -12.82 25.75 20.93
CA VAL A 505 -13.64 25.39 22.11
C VAL A 505 -13.17 26.15 23.35
N ASP A 506 -11.85 26.21 23.58
CA ASP A 506 -11.28 26.97 24.71
C ASP A 506 -11.68 28.45 24.65
N ALA A 507 -11.60 29.07 23.45
CA ALA A 507 -12.00 30.47 23.29
C ALA A 507 -13.51 30.69 23.59
N LEU A 508 -14.38 29.74 23.28
CA LEU A 508 -15.81 29.82 23.64
C LEU A 508 -16.01 29.70 25.14
N ILE A 509 -15.29 28.80 25.80
CA ILE A 509 -15.35 28.61 27.27
C ILE A 509 -14.80 29.85 28.00
N GLU A 510 -13.67 30.40 27.56
CA GLU A 510 -13.12 31.66 28.08
C GLU A 510 -14.06 32.84 27.87
N GLY A 511 -14.86 32.80 26.79
CA GLY A 511 -15.96 33.76 26.54
C GLY A 511 -17.19 33.57 27.40
N GLY A 512 -17.18 32.64 28.38
CA GLY A 512 -18.24 32.40 29.34
C GLY A 512 -19.30 31.36 28.92
N MET A 513 -19.05 30.60 27.84
CA MET A 513 -19.95 29.53 27.41
C MET A 513 -19.72 28.25 28.23
N ASP A 514 -20.78 27.50 28.53
CA ASP A 514 -20.65 26.19 29.17
C ASP A 514 -19.82 25.23 28.25
N LYS A 515 -18.98 24.41 28.88
CA LYS A 515 -18.08 23.47 28.19
C LYS A 515 -18.81 22.61 27.18
N ARG A 516 -19.94 22.03 27.56
CA ARG A 516 -20.73 21.13 26.71
C ARG A 516 -21.37 21.91 25.57
N GLU A 517 -21.87 23.08 25.81
CA GLU A 517 -22.45 23.96 24.80
C GLU A 517 -21.36 24.39 23.77
N ALA A 518 -20.16 24.72 24.25
CA ALA A 518 -19.02 25.07 23.40
C ALA A 518 -18.62 23.91 22.47
N LEU A 519 -18.54 22.68 23.00
CA LEU A 519 -18.29 21.47 22.20
C LEU A 519 -19.33 21.25 21.12
N ILE A 520 -20.62 21.28 21.48
CA ILE A 520 -21.71 21.07 20.53
C ILE A 520 -21.72 22.14 19.44
N LYS A 521 -21.50 23.40 19.80
CA LYS A 521 -21.44 24.50 18.84
C LYS A 521 -20.31 24.35 17.82
N GLU A 522 -19.12 23.96 18.25
CA GLU A 522 -18.00 23.74 17.33
C GLU A 522 -18.20 22.47 16.50
N ILE A 523 -18.80 21.41 17.04
CA ILE A 523 -19.19 20.21 16.29
C ILE A 523 -20.17 20.59 15.17
N GLN A 524 -21.21 21.38 15.44
CA GLN A 524 -22.18 21.84 14.43
C GLN A 524 -21.52 22.62 13.30
N LYS A 525 -20.61 23.52 13.64
CA LYS A 525 -19.82 24.29 12.67
C LYS A 525 -18.98 23.36 11.78
N LEU A 526 -18.32 22.34 12.36
CA LEU A 526 -17.53 21.37 11.61
C LEU A 526 -18.38 20.45 10.74
N ILE A 527 -19.57 20.03 11.21
CA ILE A 527 -20.51 19.23 10.41
C ILE A 527 -20.89 19.99 9.13
N THR A 528 -21.20 21.26 9.25
CA THR A 528 -21.50 22.13 8.08
C THR A 528 -20.27 22.32 7.19
N TYR A 529 -19.08 22.56 7.79
CA TYR A 529 -17.83 22.77 7.06
C TYR A 529 -17.44 21.55 6.20
N CYS A 530 -17.49 20.34 6.77
CA CYS A 530 -17.08 19.13 6.08
C CYS A 530 -18.19 18.42 5.27
N LYS A 531 -19.40 19.02 5.20
CA LYS A 531 -20.53 18.46 4.44
C LYS A 531 -20.19 18.10 2.99
N PRO A 532 -19.40 18.90 2.23
CA PRO A 532 -19.08 18.59 0.84
C PRO A 532 -18.38 17.25 0.63
N ILE A 533 -17.62 16.74 1.60
CA ILE A 533 -16.87 15.49 1.45
C ILE A 533 -17.73 14.24 1.67
N ARG A 534 -18.91 14.38 2.33
CA ARG A 534 -19.78 13.24 2.67
C ARG A 534 -20.50 12.74 1.42
N PHE A 535 -20.37 11.46 1.11
CA PHE A 535 -21.03 10.84 -0.03
C PHE A 535 -21.27 9.34 0.21
N ASP A 536 -22.54 8.94 0.20
CA ASP A 536 -23.00 7.57 0.45
C ASP A 536 -23.43 6.83 -0.82
N GLY A 537 -23.30 7.46 -2.00
CA GLY A 537 -23.74 6.93 -3.29
C GLY A 537 -22.66 6.15 -4.04
N ASN A 538 -22.94 5.88 -5.34
CA ASN A 538 -22.01 5.19 -6.24
C ASN A 538 -20.88 6.13 -6.69
N GLY A 539 -19.67 5.93 -6.16
CA GLY A 539 -18.48 6.72 -6.48
C GLY A 539 -17.95 6.57 -7.92
N TYR A 540 -18.42 5.56 -8.67
CA TYR A 540 -18.02 5.36 -10.08
C TYR A 540 -18.81 6.18 -11.07
N SER A 541 -19.99 6.70 -10.66
CA SER A 541 -20.89 7.37 -11.58
C SER A 541 -20.34 8.70 -12.09
N ASP A 542 -20.70 9.06 -13.33
CA ASP A 542 -20.32 10.35 -13.91
C ASP A 542 -21.06 11.51 -13.24
N GLU A 543 -22.26 11.25 -12.73
CA GLU A 543 -23.04 12.18 -11.90
C GLU A 543 -22.25 12.56 -10.63
N TRP A 544 -21.61 11.57 -9.98
CA TRP A 544 -20.76 11.85 -8.82
C TRP A 544 -19.55 12.70 -9.18
N LYS A 545 -18.87 12.38 -10.27
CA LYS A 545 -17.71 13.19 -10.72
C LYS A 545 -18.10 14.66 -10.95
N ALA A 546 -19.24 14.89 -11.61
CA ALA A 546 -19.78 16.22 -11.82
C ALA A 546 -20.19 16.91 -10.51
N GLU A 547 -20.80 16.16 -9.58
CA GLU A 547 -21.19 16.66 -8.27
C GLU A 547 -19.98 17.00 -7.40
N ALA A 548 -18.96 16.14 -7.37
CA ALA A 548 -17.73 16.37 -6.63
C ALA A 548 -17.03 17.67 -7.09
N ALA A 549 -16.97 17.91 -8.39
CA ALA A 549 -16.44 19.17 -8.94
C ALA A 549 -17.25 20.39 -8.50
N ARG A 550 -18.61 20.30 -8.50
CA ARG A 550 -19.49 21.37 -8.00
C ARG A 550 -19.32 21.64 -6.50
N ARG A 551 -19.01 20.61 -5.71
CA ARG A 551 -18.71 20.73 -4.27
C ARG A 551 -17.28 21.26 -4.00
N GLY A 552 -16.47 21.45 -5.02
CA GLY A 552 -15.11 21.95 -4.90
C GLY A 552 -14.09 20.88 -4.42
N LEU A 553 -14.44 19.60 -4.57
CA LEU A 553 -13.49 18.51 -4.27
C LEU A 553 -12.41 18.40 -5.35
N ASP A 554 -11.24 17.91 -4.96
CA ASP A 554 -10.14 17.70 -5.90
C ASP A 554 -10.43 16.55 -6.87
N CYS A 555 -10.71 16.89 -8.12
CA CYS A 555 -10.99 15.96 -9.21
C CYS A 555 -9.82 15.78 -10.19
N VAL A 556 -8.63 16.29 -9.89
CA VAL A 556 -7.43 16.11 -10.72
C VAL A 556 -7.09 14.62 -10.83
N THR A 557 -6.82 14.14 -12.04
CA THR A 557 -6.47 12.73 -12.32
C THR A 557 -5.01 12.53 -12.70
N SER A 558 -4.32 13.58 -13.16
CA SER A 558 -2.90 13.53 -13.52
C SER A 558 -2.03 13.32 -12.29
N ALA A 559 -1.34 12.18 -12.20
CA ALA A 559 -0.46 11.88 -11.07
C ALA A 559 0.65 12.93 -10.86
N PRO A 560 1.34 13.43 -11.90
CA PRO A 560 2.31 14.54 -11.74
C PRO A 560 1.73 15.80 -11.09
N ASP A 561 0.48 16.15 -11.41
CA ASP A 561 -0.19 17.31 -10.81
C ASP A 561 -0.64 17.05 -9.37
N ILE A 562 -1.13 15.85 -9.09
CA ILE A 562 -1.56 15.44 -7.76
C ILE A 562 -0.40 15.52 -6.76
N PHE A 563 0.80 15.13 -7.13
CA PHE A 563 1.98 15.18 -6.25
C PHE A 563 2.30 16.59 -5.73
N LYS A 564 1.96 17.65 -6.46
CA LYS A 564 2.16 19.05 -6.01
C LYS A 564 1.52 19.34 -4.65
N ALA A 565 0.49 18.58 -4.27
CA ALA A 565 -0.19 18.77 -2.99
C ALA A 565 0.72 18.56 -1.78
N TYR A 566 1.82 17.84 -1.89
CA TYR A 566 2.80 17.70 -0.80
C TYR A 566 3.46 19.03 -0.41
N ALA A 567 3.78 19.88 -1.38
CA ALA A 567 4.51 21.12 -1.18
C ALA A 567 3.65 22.38 -1.38
N ASN A 568 2.31 22.25 -1.39
CA ASN A 568 1.43 23.41 -1.36
C ASN A 568 1.46 24.06 0.05
N ASP A 569 1.08 25.34 0.11
CA ASP A 569 1.18 26.12 1.35
C ASP A 569 0.37 25.52 2.52
N THR A 570 -0.80 24.92 2.25
CA THR A 570 -1.63 24.28 3.28
C THR A 570 -0.91 23.05 3.90
N SER A 571 -0.33 22.20 3.07
CA SER A 571 0.42 21.02 3.55
C SER A 571 1.68 21.41 4.28
N VAL A 572 2.44 22.39 3.73
CA VAL A 572 3.66 22.91 4.35
C VAL A 572 3.36 23.49 5.72
N GLN A 573 2.34 24.37 5.82
CA GLN A 573 1.95 24.98 7.10
C GLN A 573 1.58 23.92 8.15
N MET A 574 0.81 22.91 7.77
CA MET A 574 0.45 21.80 8.67
C MET A 574 1.70 21.06 9.17
N PHE A 575 2.55 20.57 8.25
CA PHE A 575 3.70 19.76 8.63
C PHE A 575 4.74 20.55 9.43
N GLU A 576 4.98 21.81 9.11
CA GLU A 576 5.92 22.67 9.86
C GLU A 576 5.37 23.06 11.24
N SER A 577 4.08 23.40 11.34
CA SER A 577 3.47 23.77 12.64
C SER A 577 3.46 22.61 13.63
N LEU A 578 3.37 21.38 13.14
CA LEU A 578 3.44 20.14 13.93
C LEU A 578 4.86 19.58 14.06
N SER A 579 5.87 20.22 13.47
CA SER A 579 7.27 19.77 13.45
C SER A 579 7.47 18.36 12.86
N ILE A 580 6.62 17.97 11.91
CA ILE A 580 6.68 16.65 11.26
C ILE A 580 7.71 16.67 10.13
N MET A 581 7.60 17.61 9.19
CA MET A 581 8.52 17.81 8.06
C MET A 581 8.67 19.29 7.75
N SER A 582 9.84 19.68 7.30
CA SER A 582 10.13 21.01 6.74
C SER A 582 9.66 21.14 5.30
N ARG A 583 9.54 22.37 4.80
CA ARG A 583 9.27 22.64 3.37
C ARG A 583 10.28 21.91 2.45
N ALA A 584 11.56 21.94 2.79
CA ALA A 584 12.61 21.29 2.00
C ALA A 584 12.41 19.76 1.90
N GLU A 585 12.01 19.09 3.01
CA GLU A 585 11.71 17.66 3.00
C GLU A 585 10.46 17.34 2.16
N LEU A 586 9.46 18.20 2.14
CA LEU A 586 8.24 18.04 1.34
C LEU A 586 8.52 18.24 -0.17
N GLU A 587 9.28 19.26 -0.52
CA GLU A 587 9.73 19.52 -1.90
C GLU A 587 10.56 18.35 -2.43
N ALA A 588 11.50 17.85 -1.61
CA ALA A 588 12.30 16.70 -1.97
C ALA A 588 11.46 15.44 -2.23
N ARG A 589 10.40 15.20 -1.44
CA ARG A 589 9.48 14.07 -1.65
C ARG A 589 8.70 14.22 -2.96
N ASN A 590 8.32 15.44 -3.34
CA ASN A 590 7.73 15.69 -4.64
C ASN A 590 8.69 15.35 -5.78
N GLU A 591 9.92 15.82 -5.69
CA GLU A 591 10.97 15.55 -6.69
C GLU A 591 11.18 14.03 -6.85
N ILE A 592 11.24 13.29 -5.75
CA ILE A 592 11.38 11.83 -5.76
C ILE A 592 10.16 11.17 -6.43
N LYS A 593 8.93 11.60 -6.12
CA LYS A 593 7.72 11.04 -6.73
C LYS A 593 7.66 11.28 -8.23
N TRP A 594 8.01 12.47 -8.72
CA TRP A 594 8.10 12.76 -10.16
C TRP A 594 9.19 11.94 -10.85
N GLU A 595 10.34 11.75 -10.20
CA GLU A 595 11.43 10.94 -10.73
C GLU A 595 11.02 9.47 -10.84
N ILE A 596 10.43 8.88 -9.79
CA ILE A 596 9.95 7.49 -9.77
C ILE A 596 8.85 7.29 -10.83
N TYR A 597 7.89 8.22 -10.93
CA TYR A 597 6.84 8.18 -11.94
C TYR A 597 7.43 8.13 -13.35
N THR A 598 8.34 9.04 -13.65
CA THR A 598 9.02 9.10 -14.95
C THR A 598 9.78 7.81 -15.26
N LYS A 599 10.53 7.29 -14.30
CA LYS A 599 11.33 6.07 -14.46
C LYS A 599 10.46 4.83 -14.67
N LYS A 600 9.35 4.67 -13.93
CA LYS A 600 8.43 3.53 -14.12
C LYS A 600 7.86 3.53 -15.55
N ILE A 601 7.31 4.63 -16.03
CA ILE A 601 6.78 4.72 -17.40
C ILE A 601 7.90 4.56 -18.45
N GLN A 602 9.10 5.06 -18.19
CA GLN A 602 10.25 4.86 -19.08
C GLN A 602 10.62 3.38 -19.21
N ILE A 603 10.62 2.63 -18.09
CA ILE A 603 10.89 1.19 -18.09
C ILE A 603 9.82 0.46 -18.91
N GLU A 604 8.54 0.76 -18.65
CA GLU A 604 7.44 0.17 -19.41
C GLU A 604 7.55 0.45 -20.90
N ALA A 605 7.78 1.69 -21.30
CA ALA A 605 7.91 2.05 -22.72
C ALA A 605 9.10 1.35 -23.41
N ARG A 606 10.21 1.14 -22.69
CA ARG A 606 11.38 0.42 -23.23
C ARG A 606 11.10 -1.05 -23.43
N ILE A 607 10.56 -1.73 -22.42
CA ILE A 607 10.29 -3.17 -22.51
C ILE A 607 9.15 -3.45 -23.47
N PHE A 608 8.13 -2.58 -23.52
CA PHE A 608 7.06 -2.69 -24.50
C PHE A 608 7.60 -2.64 -25.95
N GLY A 609 8.44 -1.65 -26.25
CA GLY A 609 9.04 -1.52 -27.58
C GLY A 609 9.91 -2.70 -27.96
N ASP A 610 10.72 -3.22 -27.02
CA ASP A 610 11.53 -4.43 -27.23
C ASP A 610 10.65 -5.64 -27.54
N MET A 611 9.64 -5.91 -26.71
CA MET A 611 8.73 -7.04 -26.92
C MET A 611 7.95 -6.93 -28.23
N ALA A 612 7.43 -5.76 -28.56
CA ALA A 612 6.69 -5.55 -29.81
C ALA A 612 7.54 -5.86 -31.04
N ILE A 613 8.75 -5.32 -31.09
CA ILE A 613 9.65 -5.45 -32.27
C ILE A 613 10.31 -6.83 -32.33
N ASN A 614 10.78 -7.36 -31.20
CA ASN A 614 11.61 -8.57 -31.19
C ASN A 614 10.83 -9.88 -30.97
N HIS A 615 9.61 -9.80 -30.40
CA HIS A 615 8.80 -10.98 -30.07
C HIS A 615 7.51 -11.04 -30.89
N ILE A 616 6.72 -9.96 -30.97
CA ILE A 616 5.38 -9.99 -31.54
C ILE A 616 5.39 -9.87 -33.05
N ILE A 617 6.01 -8.84 -33.61
CA ILE A 617 6.06 -8.60 -35.07
C ILE A 617 6.66 -9.79 -35.84
N PRO A 618 7.80 -10.38 -35.39
CA PRO A 618 8.37 -11.54 -36.10
C PRO A 618 7.43 -12.75 -36.15
N VAL A 619 6.67 -12.99 -35.08
CA VAL A 619 5.70 -14.09 -35.01
C VAL A 619 4.48 -13.82 -35.88
N ALA A 620 3.93 -12.61 -35.85
CA ALA A 620 2.82 -12.20 -36.70
C ALA A 620 3.19 -12.31 -38.22
N THR A 621 4.38 -11.84 -38.59
CA THR A 621 4.91 -11.93 -39.93
C THR A 621 5.14 -13.38 -40.36
N LYS A 622 5.62 -14.25 -39.48
CA LYS A 622 5.78 -15.68 -39.75
C LYS A 622 4.45 -16.36 -40.04
N TYR A 623 3.43 -16.10 -39.24
CA TYR A 623 2.08 -16.62 -39.46
C TYR A 623 1.47 -16.10 -40.77
N GLN A 624 1.63 -14.79 -41.02
CA GLN A 624 1.20 -14.18 -42.26
C GLN A 624 1.83 -14.88 -43.47
N SER A 625 3.12 -15.22 -43.45
CA SER A 625 3.82 -15.95 -44.52
C SER A 625 3.22 -17.33 -44.73
N GLN A 626 2.82 -18.05 -43.67
CA GLN A 626 2.13 -19.35 -43.81
C GLN A 626 0.76 -19.20 -44.48
N LEU A 627 0.01 -18.15 -44.16
CA LEU A 627 -1.28 -17.86 -44.81
C LEU A 627 -1.09 -17.49 -46.27
N VAL A 628 -0.10 -16.68 -46.61
CA VAL A 628 0.24 -16.32 -48.03
C VAL A 628 0.62 -17.56 -48.80
N ASP A 629 1.44 -18.46 -48.26
CA ASP A 629 1.84 -19.70 -48.89
C ASP A 629 0.62 -20.62 -49.12
N ASN A 630 -0.30 -20.69 -48.17
CA ASN A 630 -1.55 -21.43 -48.33
C ASN A 630 -2.41 -20.86 -49.47
N VAL A 631 -2.65 -19.55 -49.50
CA VAL A 631 -3.43 -18.87 -50.55
C VAL A 631 -2.81 -19.09 -51.94
N TYR A 632 -1.48 -18.97 -52.01
CA TYR A 632 -0.75 -19.22 -53.26
C TYR A 632 -0.95 -20.65 -53.77
N LYS A 633 -0.78 -21.64 -52.93
CA LYS A 633 -0.96 -23.07 -53.30
C LYS A 633 -2.41 -23.41 -53.66
N MET A 634 -3.39 -22.84 -52.93
CA MET A 634 -4.82 -23.02 -53.25
C MET A 634 -5.15 -22.48 -54.66
N LYS A 635 -4.61 -21.31 -55.02
CA LYS A 635 -4.80 -20.68 -56.32
C LYS A 635 -4.11 -21.49 -57.43
N GLU A 636 -2.90 -21.99 -57.17
CA GLU A 636 -2.15 -22.83 -58.14
C GLU A 636 -2.90 -24.16 -58.47
N ILE A 637 -3.49 -24.79 -57.45
CA ILE A 637 -4.13 -26.10 -57.58
C ILE A 637 -5.55 -25.99 -58.14
N LEU A 638 -6.35 -25.01 -57.70
CA LEU A 638 -7.78 -24.90 -57.95
C LEU A 638 -8.16 -23.69 -58.85
N GLY A 639 -7.19 -22.86 -59.25
CA GLY A 639 -7.44 -21.68 -60.08
C GLY A 639 -8.36 -20.66 -59.39
N ALA A 640 -9.37 -20.18 -60.13
CA ALA A 640 -10.33 -19.19 -59.63
C ALA A 640 -11.18 -19.68 -58.43
N GLU A 641 -11.46 -20.99 -58.36
CA GLU A 641 -12.14 -21.58 -57.19
C GLU A 641 -11.25 -21.51 -55.96
N GLY A 642 -9.96 -21.77 -56.06
CA GLY A 642 -9.00 -21.65 -54.96
C GLY A 642 -8.85 -20.21 -54.47
N GLU A 643 -8.93 -19.21 -55.33
CA GLU A 643 -8.94 -17.80 -54.96
C GLU A 643 -10.20 -17.45 -54.17
N ALA A 644 -11.37 -17.92 -54.60
CA ALA A 644 -12.64 -17.70 -53.88
C ALA A 644 -12.66 -18.37 -52.50
N LEU A 645 -12.18 -19.62 -52.40
CA LEU A 645 -12.08 -20.35 -51.12
C LEU A 645 -11.06 -19.74 -50.15
N SER A 646 -10.07 -19.00 -50.64
CA SER A 646 -9.04 -18.34 -49.86
C SER A 646 -9.41 -16.93 -49.40
N ALA A 647 -10.61 -16.45 -49.68
CA ALA A 647 -11.02 -15.06 -49.38
C ALA A 647 -10.89 -14.70 -47.87
N SER A 648 -11.22 -15.63 -46.97
CA SER A 648 -11.05 -15.44 -45.50
C SER A 648 -9.58 -15.29 -45.11
N ASN A 649 -8.69 -16.12 -45.67
CA ASN A 649 -7.25 -16.04 -45.42
C ASN A 649 -6.66 -14.72 -45.95
N ILE A 650 -7.10 -14.27 -47.14
CA ILE A 650 -6.69 -12.99 -47.71
C ILE A 650 -7.10 -11.82 -46.78
N ASN A 651 -8.30 -11.84 -46.21
CA ASN A 651 -8.75 -10.83 -45.27
C ASN A 651 -7.92 -10.86 -43.96
N LEU A 652 -7.60 -12.04 -43.45
CA LEU A 652 -6.74 -12.21 -42.29
C LEU A 652 -5.32 -11.70 -42.57
N ILE A 653 -4.73 -11.98 -43.71
CA ILE A 653 -3.44 -11.44 -44.13
C ILE A 653 -3.44 -9.91 -44.10
N ARG A 654 -4.52 -9.28 -44.64
CA ARG A 654 -4.66 -7.80 -44.59
C ARG A 654 -4.80 -7.27 -43.20
N ARG A 655 -5.58 -7.94 -42.30
CA ARG A 655 -5.74 -7.55 -40.88
C ARG A 655 -4.39 -7.59 -40.19
N ILE A 656 -3.64 -8.67 -40.30
CA ILE A 656 -2.32 -8.83 -39.70
C ILE A 656 -1.36 -7.74 -40.20
N ALA A 657 -1.28 -7.53 -41.55
CA ALA A 657 -0.42 -6.49 -42.10
C ALA A 657 -0.73 -5.09 -41.57
N GLY A 658 -2.03 -4.76 -41.47
CA GLY A 658 -2.47 -3.45 -40.93
C GLY A 658 -2.13 -3.26 -39.46
N LEU A 659 -2.27 -4.30 -38.64
CA LEU A 659 -1.88 -4.27 -37.21
C LEU A 659 -0.37 -4.14 -37.04
N VAL A 660 0.42 -4.93 -37.79
CA VAL A 660 1.89 -4.86 -37.76
C VAL A 660 2.36 -3.44 -38.10
N GLN A 661 1.82 -2.86 -39.21
CA GLN A 661 2.17 -1.48 -39.58
C GLN A 661 1.85 -0.46 -38.51
N LYS A 662 0.68 -0.55 -37.84
CA LYS A 662 0.30 0.33 -36.75
C LYS A 662 1.24 0.18 -35.56
N ILE A 663 1.61 -1.04 -35.19
CA ILE A 663 2.54 -1.32 -34.11
C ILE A 663 3.93 -0.75 -34.40
N GLU A 664 4.48 -0.98 -35.59
CA GLU A 664 5.80 -0.45 -35.98
C GLU A 664 5.85 1.08 -35.93
N SER A 665 4.86 1.72 -36.58
CA SER A 665 4.80 3.20 -36.60
C SER A 665 4.57 3.76 -35.19
N GLY A 666 3.66 3.19 -34.41
CA GLY A 666 3.37 3.66 -33.06
C GLY A 666 4.52 3.45 -32.08
N VAL A 667 5.27 2.35 -32.18
CA VAL A 667 6.50 2.15 -31.36
C VAL A 667 7.55 3.19 -31.74
N ALA A 668 7.73 3.50 -33.03
CA ALA A 668 8.65 4.54 -33.47
C ALA A 668 8.25 5.93 -32.91
N GLU A 669 6.95 6.26 -32.92
CA GLU A 669 6.41 7.48 -32.33
C GLU A 669 6.62 7.52 -30.80
N MET A 670 6.30 6.43 -30.09
CA MET A 670 6.52 6.34 -28.64
C MET A 670 7.99 6.56 -28.26
N ILE A 671 8.92 5.98 -29.04
CA ILE A 671 10.36 6.18 -28.84
C ILE A 671 10.74 7.64 -29.09
N ALA A 672 10.16 8.28 -30.10
CA ALA A 672 10.40 9.71 -30.39
C ALA A 672 9.90 10.60 -29.24
N CYS A 673 8.65 10.39 -28.77
CA CYS A 673 8.09 11.10 -27.61
C CYS A 673 8.97 10.95 -26.36
N ARG A 674 9.39 9.71 -26.06
CA ARG A 674 10.29 9.43 -24.94
C ARG A 674 11.64 10.15 -25.04
N LYS A 675 12.24 10.20 -26.26
CA LYS A 675 13.49 10.94 -26.49
C LYS A 675 13.30 12.45 -26.33
N VAL A 676 12.18 13.00 -26.75
CA VAL A 676 11.83 14.42 -26.54
C VAL A 676 11.70 14.71 -25.05
N ALA A 677 10.88 13.92 -24.34
CA ALA A 677 10.66 14.08 -22.89
C ALA A 677 11.98 14.00 -22.09
N ASN A 678 12.90 13.09 -22.46
CA ASN A 678 14.21 12.97 -21.80
C ASN A 678 15.12 14.19 -22.01
N ARG A 679 14.96 14.93 -23.12
CA ARG A 679 15.79 16.10 -23.46
C ARG A 679 15.24 17.42 -22.92
N LEU A 680 14.08 17.40 -22.27
CA LEU A 680 13.55 18.61 -21.65
C LEU A 680 14.54 19.15 -20.63
N GLU A 681 14.88 20.44 -20.77
CA GLU A 681 15.75 21.18 -19.85
C GLU A 681 15.00 21.66 -18.60
N GLY A 682 13.69 21.41 -18.51
CA GLY A 682 12.86 21.69 -17.34
C GLY A 682 13.16 20.77 -16.15
N GLY A 683 12.49 21.01 -15.03
CA GLY A 683 12.59 20.20 -13.83
C GLY A 683 11.99 18.79 -13.97
N LEU A 684 12.00 18.03 -12.88
CA LEU A 684 11.44 16.68 -12.84
C LEU A 684 9.93 16.67 -13.06
N TYR A 685 9.24 17.74 -12.64
CA TYR A 685 7.80 17.89 -12.87
C TYR A 685 7.45 17.96 -14.37
N GLU A 686 8.10 18.86 -15.13
CA GLU A 686 7.85 19.02 -16.58
C GLU A 686 8.14 17.74 -17.34
N LYS A 687 9.17 17.01 -16.91
CA LYS A 687 9.51 15.72 -17.46
C LYS A 687 8.43 14.67 -17.15
N ALA A 688 7.94 14.62 -15.92
CA ALA A 688 6.86 13.71 -15.51
C ALA A 688 5.56 13.99 -16.28
N VAL A 689 5.20 15.26 -16.48
CA VAL A 689 4.05 15.69 -17.29
C VAL A 689 4.23 15.24 -18.76
N ALA A 690 5.40 15.45 -19.34
CA ALA A 690 5.65 15.00 -20.72
C ALA A 690 5.52 13.47 -20.88
N TYR A 691 5.98 12.69 -19.90
CA TYR A 691 5.78 11.25 -19.89
C TYR A 691 4.30 10.86 -19.73
N HIS A 692 3.58 11.54 -18.85
CA HIS A 692 2.14 11.34 -18.65
C HIS A 692 1.34 11.62 -19.92
N ASP A 693 1.60 12.76 -20.57
CA ASP A 693 0.76 13.25 -21.67
C ASP A 693 1.11 12.64 -23.03
N THR A 694 2.37 12.21 -23.25
CA THR A 694 2.84 11.82 -24.57
C THR A 694 3.34 10.39 -24.69
N VAL A 695 3.82 9.78 -23.60
CA VAL A 695 4.38 8.42 -23.62
C VAL A 695 3.36 7.39 -23.11
N ALA A 696 2.77 7.64 -21.93
CA ALA A 696 1.84 6.71 -21.32
C ALA A 696 0.59 6.39 -22.19
N PRO A 697 -0.05 7.37 -22.87
CA PRO A 697 -1.18 7.08 -23.75
C PRO A 697 -0.82 6.18 -24.94
N LYS A 698 0.44 6.25 -25.43
CA LYS A 698 0.91 5.39 -26.51
C LYS A 698 1.02 3.92 -26.08
N LEU A 699 1.33 3.64 -24.83
CA LEU A 699 1.34 2.27 -24.33
C LEU A 699 -0.04 1.61 -24.42
N GLU A 700 -1.09 2.31 -24.02
CA GLU A 700 -2.46 1.79 -24.05
C GLU A 700 -2.98 1.65 -25.50
N GLU A 701 -2.67 2.62 -26.37
CA GLU A 701 -3.00 2.54 -27.81
C GLU A 701 -2.36 1.33 -28.47
N LEU A 702 -1.06 1.15 -28.29
CA LEU A 702 -0.29 0.06 -28.87
C LEU A 702 -0.67 -1.29 -28.30
N ARG A 703 -1.01 -1.35 -27.02
CA ARG A 703 -1.52 -2.55 -26.38
C ARG A 703 -2.73 -3.10 -27.15
N SER A 704 -3.69 -2.26 -27.48
CA SER A 704 -4.91 -2.70 -28.17
C SER A 704 -4.61 -3.40 -29.50
N TYR A 705 -3.60 -2.92 -30.25
CA TYR A 705 -3.21 -3.53 -31.52
C TYR A 705 -2.51 -4.89 -31.35
N ILE A 706 -1.74 -5.05 -30.26
CA ILE A 706 -1.07 -6.32 -29.94
C ILE A 706 -2.08 -7.34 -29.42
N ASP A 707 -3.02 -6.91 -28.57
CA ASP A 707 -4.09 -7.75 -28.06
C ASP A 707 -5.00 -8.27 -29.22
N ASP A 708 -5.28 -7.43 -30.23
CA ASP A 708 -5.93 -7.82 -31.47
C ASP A 708 -5.13 -8.85 -32.28
N LEU A 709 -3.79 -8.78 -32.29
CA LEU A 709 -2.94 -9.79 -32.92
C LEU A 709 -2.96 -11.11 -32.16
N GLU A 710 -3.02 -11.07 -30.84
CA GLU A 710 -3.08 -12.28 -30.00
C GLU A 710 -4.31 -13.14 -30.30
N GLU A 711 -5.44 -12.51 -30.71
CA GLU A 711 -6.66 -13.22 -31.11
C GLU A 711 -6.53 -13.97 -32.43
N VAL A 712 -5.75 -13.43 -33.36
CA VAL A 712 -5.78 -13.90 -34.75
C VAL A 712 -4.53 -14.68 -35.16
N VAL A 713 -3.42 -14.55 -34.47
CA VAL A 713 -2.18 -15.29 -34.73
C VAL A 713 -2.32 -16.70 -34.13
N ASP A 714 -1.80 -17.69 -34.89
CA ASP A 714 -1.76 -19.09 -34.46
C ASP A 714 -1.23 -19.23 -33.03
N ASP A 715 -2.02 -19.86 -32.19
CA ASP A 715 -1.69 -20.01 -30.74
C ASP A 715 -0.37 -20.76 -30.53
N SER A 716 -0.04 -21.70 -31.39
CA SER A 716 1.22 -22.46 -31.34
C SER A 716 2.46 -21.61 -31.58
N LEU A 717 2.29 -20.48 -32.27
CA LEU A 717 3.35 -19.53 -32.59
C LEU A 717 3.45 -18.40 -31.58
N TRP A 718 2.34 -18.09 -30.82
CA TRP A 718 2.31 -16.98 -29.91
C TRP A 718 3.35 -17.14 -28.79
N PRO A 719 4.27 -16.16 -28.58
CA PRO A 719 5.47 -16.40 -27.78
C PRO A 719 5.27 -16.21 -26.29
N LEU A 720 4.23 -15.48 -25.86
CA LEU A 720 4.03 -15.09 -24.49
C LEU A 720 2.95 -15.93 -23.80
N PRO A 721 3.09 -16.29 -22.51
CA PRO A 721 1.99 -16.81 -21.72
C PRO A 721 0.78 -15.90 -21.77
N LYS A 722 -0.40 -16.46 -22.05
CA LYS A 722 -1.68 -15.75 -22.15
C LYS A 722 -2.33 -15.60 -20.77
N TYR A 723 -3.30 -14.70 -20.64
CA TYR A 723 -4.03 -14.49 -19.38
C TYR A 723 -4.68 -15.78 -18.86
N ARG A 724 -5.22 -16.64 -19.72
CA ARG A 724 -5.75 -17.95 -19.33
C ARG A 724 -4.72 -18.84 -18.62
N GLU A 725 -3.43 -18.69 -18.94
CA GLU A 725 -2.35 -19.48 -18.35
C GLU A 725 -1.84 -18.80 -17.06
N LEU A 726 -1.64 -17.49 -17.11
CA LEU A 726 -1.15 -16.71 -15.96
C LEU A 726 -2.13 -16.71 -14.78
N LEU A 727 -3.44 -16.68 -15.05
CA LEU A 727 -4.48 -16.50 -14.05
C LEU A 727 -5.14 -17.81 -13.59
N PHE A 728 -5.03 -18.91 -14.36
CA PHE A 728 -5.77 -20.14 -14.04
C PHE A 728 -4.88 -21.38 -13.85
N ILE A 729 -3.57 -21.27 -14.03
CA ILE A 729 -2.61 -22.34 -13.65
C ILE A 729 -2.10 -22.04 -12.23
N ARG A 730 -2.48 -22.92 -11.28
CA ARG A 730 -2.26 -22.72 -9.84
C ARG A 730 -1.54 -23.91 -9.22
#